data_27659dd5024c98157a45a0ac53c9c74c
#
_entry.id   27659dd5024c98157a45a0ac53c9c74c
#
_cell.length_a   1.000
_cell.length_b   1.000
_cell.length_c   1.000
_cell.angle_alpha   90.00
_cell.angle_beta   90.00
_cell.angle_gamma   90.00
#
_symmetry.space_group_name_H-M   'P 1'
#
loop_
_entity.id
_entity.type
_entity.pdbx_description
1 polymer ?
#
loop_
_entity_poly.entity_id
_entity_poly.type
_entity_poly.pdbx_seq_one_letter_code
_entity_poly.pdbx_strand_id
1 'polypeptide(L)'
;MTPTAVLPRPGPLLGAYPLRGPSPPAAWAGWWSRTAAPLPVNRVAAIRAQQARWAALSELEFRAHLRRLRARLARDGFGGAQRVRALGCVAAAAQRALGRNPYDTQLLCAEALLDDHLAEMATGEGKTLAAALAAAVAALAGVPVHVMTANDYLAARDAAQLGLLYGVLGLRTGVVLGSTAPEARRAAYACDLTYATAREIAFDHLRDRVHLQAQGSELQRCAARLAGDAPPPLLLRGLCMAIVDEADSLMIDEATMPLVLAETQDDPGHRAACFQALMLARRLTPGEDLHLDAEQLAVHWTEAGTERLEQLADRLGGAWLNRRHRQDLVGAALVALHGLVPDRHYLVREGRVELLDAVTGRAAPGRVWARGLQTLVELKEGCPVTPPTRTSAQTSYQRFFLGYLRLSGISGTLAECRAELRAVYGRQIVAVPLRRPGLRQLAPPRLFATGQVRAEAIPARVQALVAQGRPVLVGVDTVAEAQALSTRLHAAGIDHQRLDARHDADEAAVVAMAGQAGTVTVATRMAGRGTDIELGAGVAERGGLHVLCCQDNASARLDRQCIGRAARQGDPGSAEVWHALDASIWQSGGASVGLLRRRQQEGPGALAVPAVVVQAWNRRLQGAHQKQGMRLRRRLLEQDRTWQTQLDFTHLHA
;
A
#
# COMPACT_ATOMS: atom_id res chain seq x y z
N MET A 1 -9.20 -27.32 18.89
CA MET A 1 -8.02 -26.63 19.46
C MET A 1 -6.82 -27.02 18.62
N THR A 2 -6.45 -26.22 17.62
CA THR A 2 -5.19 -26.40 16.92
C THR A 2 -4.06 -26.04 17.88
N PRO A 3 -3.06 -26.90 18.08
CA PRO A 3 -1.91 -26.55 18.91
C PRO A 3 -1.29 -25.29 18.30
N THR A 4 -1.15 -24.25 19.10
CA THR A 4 -0.36 -23.08 18.77
C THR A 4 1.04 -23.59 18.47
N ALA A 5 1.37 -23.72 17.17
CA ALA A 5 2.69 -24.14 16.76
C ALA A 5 3.69 -23.17 17.40
N VAL A 6 4.48 -23.69 18.34
CA VAL A 6 5.62 -22.97 18.88
C VAL A 6 6.49 -22.64 17.67
N LEU A 7 6.60 -21.36 17.35
CA LEU A 7 7.45 -20.95 16.24
C LEU A 7 8.87 -21.41 16.55
N PRO A 8 9.53 -22.13 15.63
CA PRO A 8 10.91 -22.48 15.80
C PRO A 8 11.69 -21.17 16.00
N ARG A 9 12.47 -21.07 17.07
CA ARG A 9 13.36 -19.93 17.26
C ARG A 9 14.36 -19.92 16.11
N PRO A 10 14.70 -18.74 15.56
CA PRO A 10 15.87 -18.67 14.72
C PRO A 10 17.04 -19.12 15.59
N GLY A 11 17.67 -20.22 15.20
CA GLY A 11 18.91 -20.61 15.83
C GLY A 11 19.91 -19.46 15.70
N PRO A 12 20.82 -19.25 16.68
CA PRO A 12 21.80 -18.18 16.62
C PRO A 12 22.69 -18.22 15.37
N LEU A 13 22.68 -19.31 14.62
CA LEU A 13 23.50 -19.55 13.43
C LEU A 13 22.73 -19.47 12.10
N LEU A 14 21.41 -19.55 12.07
CA LEU A 14 20.67 -19.66 10.81
C LEU A 14 19.79 -18.47 10.48
N GLY A 15 19.47 -17.60 11.42
CA GLY A 15 18.81 -16.30 11.21
C GLY A 15 17.51 -16.27 10.38
N ALA A 16 17.23 -17.32 9.62
CA ALA A 16 16.12 -17.38 8.70
C ALA A 16 15.04 -18.35 9.20
N TYR A 17 13.80 -17.88 9.25
CA TYR A 17 12.65 -18.75 9.44
C TYR A 17 12.35 -19.49 8.14
N PRO A 18 11.91 -20.78 8.20
CA PRO A 18 11.52 -21.50 7.01
C PRO A 18 10.39 -20.75 6.30
N LEU A 19 10.55 -20.53 5.01
CA LEU A 19 9.48 -20.01 4.18
C LEU A 19 8.36 -21.06 4.17
N ARG A 20 7.21 -20.74 4.72
CA ARG A 20 6.02 -21.55 4.45
C ARG A 20 5.70 -21.37 2.97
N GLY A 21 5.65 -22.48 2.24
CA GLY A 21 4.98 -22.49 0.96
C GLY A 21 3.54 -21.94 1.14
N PRO A 22 2.93 -21.34 0.12
CA PRO A 22 1.56 -20.90 0.21
C PRO A 22 0.71 -22.08 0.67
N SER A 23 0.18 -22.00 1.89
CA SER A 23 -0.83 -22.99 2.31
C SER A 23 -1.93 -22.93 1.26
N PRO A 24 -2.33 -24.07 0.67
CA PRO A 24 -3.46 -24.05 -0.25
C PRO A 24 -4.60 -23.34 0.48
N PRO A 25 -5.27 -22.37 -0.14
CA PRO A 25 -6.43 -21.77 0.47
C PRO A 25 -7.32 -22.92 0.88
N ALA A 26 -7.72 -22.94 2.13
CA ALA A 26 -8.68 -23.93 2.62
C ALA A 26 -10.02 -23.61 1.94
N ALA A 27 -10.12 -23.94 0.66
CA ALA A 27 -11.25 -23.67 -0.21
C ALA A 27 -12.56 -24.26 0.35
N TRP A 28 -12.45 -25.21 1.26
CA TRP A 28 -13.57 -25.94 1.85
C TRP A 28 -13.94 -25.48 3.27
N ALA A 29 -13.01 -24.94 4.06
CA ALA A 29 -13.30 -24.43 5.41
C ALA A 29 -14.01 -23.07 5.41
N GLY A 30 -14.00 -22.37 4.27
CA GLY A 30 -14.47 -20.98 4.14
C GLY A 30 -15.98 -20.81 4.06
N TRP A 31 -16.74 -21.83 3.74
CA TRP A 31 -18.19 -21.66 3.50
C TRP A 31 -19.03 -21.71 4.79
N TRP A 32 -18.56 -22.36 5.83
CA TRP A 32 -19.34 -22.59 7.07
C TRP A 32 -19.17 -21.54 8.15
N SER A 33 -18.18 -20.66 8.11
CA SER A 33 -17.99 -19.61 9.14
C SER A 33 -18.19 -18.21 8.55
N ARG A 34 -19.45 -17.83 8.44
CA ARG A 34 -19.86 -16.45 8.09
C ARG A 34 -19.73 -15.46 9.26
N THR A 35 -19.47 -15.93 10.47
CA THR A 35 -19.35 -15.12 11.66
C THR A 35 -17.91 -14.65 11.86
N ALA A 36 -17.74 -13.36 12.20
CA ALA A 36 -16.47 -12.83 12.70
C ALA A 36 -16.08 -13.61 13.96
N ALA A 37 -14.77 -13.86 14.16
CA ALA A 37 -14.32 -14.49 15.40
C ALA A 37 -14.75 -13.62 16.59
N PRO A 38 -15.32 -14.21 17.65
CA PRO A 38 -15.71 -13.45 18.83
C PRO A 38 -14.47 -12.90 19.53
N LEU A 39 -14.52 -11.62 19.90
CA LEU A 39 -13.49 -11.01 20.75
C LEU A 39 -13.53 -11.61 22.16
N PRO A 40 -12.38 -11.89 22.78
CA PRO A 40 -12.32 -12.43 24.13
C PRO A 40 -12.55 -11.34 25.20
N VAL A 41 -13.72 -10.72 25.19
CA VAL A 41 -14.08 -9.59 26.08
C VAL A 41 -13.90 -9.97 27.57
N ASN A 42 -14.15 -11.21 27.92
CA ASN A 42 -13.96 -11.75 29.25
C ASN A 42 -12.49 -11.72 29.73
N ARG A 43 -11.52 -11.62 28.84
CA ARG A 43 -10.09 -11.54 29.21
C ARG A 43 -9.66 -10.13 29.63
N VAL A 44 -10.38 -9.08 29.21
CA VAL A 44 -9.99 -7.69 29.50
C VAL A 44 -9.89 -7.43 30.99
N ALA A 45 -10.86 -7.90 31.78
CA ALA A 45 -10.83 -7.78 33.24
C ALA A 45 -9.58 -8.47 33.84
N ALA A 46 -9.22 -9.64 33.33
CA ALA A 46 -8.03 -10.35 33.78
C ALA A 46 -6.73 -9.61 33.37
N ILE A 47 -6.68 -9.01 32.18
CA ILE A 47 -5.55 -8.17 31.73
C ILE A 47 -5.43 -6.95 32.63
N ARG A 48 -6.55 -6.29 32.99
CA ARG A 48 -6.56 -5.13 33.90
C ARG A 48 -6.07 -5.51 35.32
N ALA A 49 -6.49 -6.65 35.83
CA ALA A 49 -6.00 -7.14 37.12
C ALA A 49 -4.47 -7.39 37.09
N GLN A 50 -3.94 -7.92 35.97
CA GLN A 50 -2.49 -8.05 35.80
C GLN A 50 -1.83 -6.69 35.68
N GLN A 51 -2.38 -5.76 34.88
CA GLN A 51 -1.85 -4.40 34.73
C GLN A 51 -1.69 -3.70 36.09
N ALA A 52 -2.74 -3.77 36.96
CA ALA A 52 -2.69 -3.18 38.28
C ALA A 52 -1.56 -3.78 39.15
N ARG A 53 -1.35 -5.11 39.09
CA ARG A 53 -0.24 -5.77 39.76
C ARG A 53 1.12 -5.29 39.29
N TRP A 54 1.31 -5.14 37.95
CA TRP A 54 2.55 -4.64 37.38
C TRP A 54 2.78 -3.15 37.64
N ALA A 55 1.73 -2.35 37.69
CA ALA A 55 1.80 -0.92 37.98
C ALA A 55 2.25 -0.64 39.43
N ALA A 56 1.88 -1.53 40.39
CA ALA A 56 2.25 -1.42 41.79
C ALA A 56 3.73 -1.77 42.10
N LEU A 57 4.46 -2.39 41.16
CA LEU A 57 5.85 -2.79 41.38
C LEU A 57 6.80 -1.58 41.32
N SER A 58 7.82 -1.58 42.14
CA SER A 58 8.97 -0.69 41.99
C SER A 58 9.71 -0.98 40.70
N GLU A 59 10.58 -0.07 40.24
CA GLU A 59 11.34 -0.26 39.02
C GLU A 59 12.24 -1.51 39.03
N LEU A 60 12.88 -1.78 40.19
CA LEU A 60 13.74 -2.96 40.37
C LEU A 60 12.94 -4.26 40.30
N GLU A 61 11.81 -4.30 40.97
CA GLU A 61 10.88 -5.45 40.97
C GLU A 61 10.30 -5.66 39.56
N PHE A 62 9.89 -4.57 38.89
CA PHE A 62 9.38 -4.63 37.51
C PHE A 62 10.37 -5.32 36.60
N ARG A 63 11.64 -4.90 36.61
CA ARG A 63 12.71 -5.50 35.81
C ARG A 63 12.97 -6.96 36.17
N ALA A 64 12.93 -7.31 37.44
CA ALA A 64 13.10 -8.68 37.88
C ALA A 64 11.95 -9.59 37.41
N HIS A 65 10.71 -9.14 37.55
CA HIS A 65 9.53 -9.86 37.09
C HIS A 65 9.47 -9.95 35.57
N LEU A 66 9.86 -8.91 34.85
CA LEU A 66 9.95 -8.87 33.39
C LEU A 66 10.91 -9.93 32.86
N ARG A 67 12.10 -10.08 33.46
CA ARG A 67 13.04 -11.15 33.09
C ARG A 67 12.45 -12.54 33.25
N ARG A 68 11.71 -12.79 34.34
CA ARG A 68 11.00 -14.06 34.55
C ARG A 68 9.87 -14.28 33.55
N LEU A 69 9.13 -13.23 33.22
CA LEU A 69 8.07 -13.28 32.20
C LEU A 69 8.66 -13.60 30.83
N ARG A 70 9.73 -12.91 30.42
CA ARG A 70 10.44 -13.19 29.15
C ARG A 70 10.89 -14.64 29.05
N ALA A 71 11.49 -15.19 30.10
CA ALA A 71 11.93 -16.58 30.11
C ALA A 71 10.75 -17.57 29.94
N ARG A 72 9.60 -17.28 30.56
CA ARG A 72 8.39 -18.10 30.40
C ARG A 72 7.80 -17.97 28.99
N LEU A 73 7.66 -16.75 28.47
CA LEU A 73 7.16 -16.51 27.12
C LEU A 73 8.06 -17.16 26.05
N ALA A 74 9.36 -17.10 26.27
CA ALA A 74 10.33 -17.74 25.39
C ALA A 74 10.23 -19.27 25.38
N ARG A 75 9.86 -19.89 26.49
CA ARG A 75 9.70 -21.34 26.63
C ARG A 75 8.30 -21.82 26.17
N ASP A 76 7.25 -21.15 26.67
CA ASP A 76 5.86 -21.62 26.58
C ASP A 76 5.07 -20.91 25.47
N GLY A 77 5.66 -19.87 24.83
CA GLY A 77 4.96 -18.98 23.88
C GLY A 77 4.01 -18.00 24.60
N PHE A 78 3.26 -17.24 23.83
CA PHE A 78 2.32 -16.23 24.35
C PHE A 78 0.85 -16.64 24.18
N GLY A 79 0.52 -17.92 24.42
CA GLY A 79 -0.85 -18.43 24.43
C GLY A 79 -1.53 -18.32 25.81
N GLY A 80 -2.86 -18.39 25.85
CA GLY A 80 -3.64 -18.55 27.07
C GLY A 80 -3.32 -17.55 28.19
N ALA A 81 -3.06 -18.07 29.39
CA ALA A 81 -2.78 -17.26 30.59
C ALA A 81 -1.48 -16.43 30.47
N GLN A 82 -0.50 -16.89 29.71
CA GLN A 82 0.73 -16.12 29.50
C GLN A 82 0.49 -14.84 28.70
N ARG A 83 -0.44 -14.86 27.73
CA ARG A 83 -0.86 -13.67 26.97
C ARG A 83 -1.48 -12.61 27.89
N VAL A 84 -2.38 -13.01 28.77
CA VAL A 84 -3.02 -12.10 29.74
C VAL A 84 -1.97 -11.43 30.63
N ARG A 85 -0.98 -12.22 31.13
CA ARG A 85 0.12 -11.66 31.93
C ARG A 85 0.99 -10.71 31.14
N ALA A 86 1.32 -11.07 29.90
CA ALA A 86 2.17 -10.26 29.02
C ALA A 86 1.48 -8.95 28.61
N LEU A 87 0.20 -8.99 28.22
CA LEU A 87 -0.57 -7.78 27.91
C LEU A 87 -0.72 -6.87 29.12
N GLY A 88 -0.95 -7.43 30.32
CA GLY A 88 -0.98 -6.64 31.56
C GLY A 88 0.36 -5.97 31.85
N CYS A 89 1.49 -6.67 31.65
CA CYS A 89 2.83 -6.12 31.77
C CYS A 89 3.07 -4.97 30.77
N VAL A 90 2.76 -5.20 29.48
CA VAL A 90 2.97 -4.20 28.41
C VAL A 90 2.06 -2.99 28.61
N ALA A 91 0.81 -3.19 29.07
CA ALA A 91 -0.11 -2.08 29.39
C ALA A 91 0.41 -1.23 30.57
N ALA A 92 0.98 -1.85 31.62
CA ALA A 92 1.61 -1.12 32.70
C ALA A 92 2.88 -0.38 32.26
N ALA A 93 3.67 -0.99 31.36
CA ALA A 93 4.84 -0.32 30.75
C ALA A 93 4.43 0.88 29.90
N ALA A 94 3.33 0.77 29.12
CA ALA A 94 2.79 1.89 28.34
C ALA A 94 2.36 3.06 29.23
N GLN A 95 1.72 2.77 30.37
CA GLN A 95 1.36 3.79 31.35
C GLN A 95 2.59 4.48 31.94
N ARG A 96 3.65 3.72 32.27
CA ARG A 96 4.90 4.27 32.82
C ARG A 96 5.70 5.08 31.81
N ALA A 97 5.82 4.58 30.58
CA ALA A 97 6.67 5.17 29.54
C ALA A 97 6.01 6.34 28.80
N LEU A 98 4.71 6.23 28.51
CA LEU A 98 3.97 7.16 27.67
C LEU A 98 2.96 8.02 28.45
N GLY A 99 2.75 7.77 29.75
CA GLY A 99 1.69 8.38 30.52
C GLY A 99 0.27 8.01 30.06
N ARG A 100 0.15 7.04 29.14
CA ARG A 100 -1.13 6.65 28.50
C ARG A 100 -1.57 5.28 29.00
N ASN A 101 -2.78 5.23 29.57
CA ASN A 101 -3.40 3.97 29.93
C ASN A 101 -4.15 3.41 28.71
N PRO A 102 -3.75 2.25 28.16
CA PRO A 102 -4.44 1.68 26.99
C PRO A 102 -5.93 1.46 27.27
N TYR A 103 -6.80 1.73 26.31
CA TYR A 103 -8.24 1.47 26.42
C TYR A 103 -8.54 -0.03 26.29
N ASP A 104 -9.70 -0.46 26.78
CA ASP A 104 -10.15 -1.85 26.65
C ASP A 104 -10.27 -2.29 25.20
N THR A 105 -10.70 -1.39 24.32
CA THR A 105 -10.76 -1.62 22.88
C THR A 105 -9.39 -1.86 22.27
N GLN A 106 -8.35 -1.18 22.75
CA GLN A 106 -6.96 -1.38 22.31
C GLN A 106 -6.39 -2.72 22.79
N LEU A 107 -6.74 -3.14 24.01
CA LEU A 107 -6.37 -4.46 24.54
C LEU A 107 -7.06 -5.59 23.74
N LEU A 108 -8.35 -5.43 23.42
CA LEU A 108 -9.09 -6.35 22.55
C LEU A 108 -8.50 -6.44 21.15
N CYS A 109 -8.11 -5.29 20.59
CA CYS A 109 -7.43 -5.25 19.29
C CYS A 109 -6.09 -5.99 19.35
N ALA A 110 -5.27 -5.76 20.37
CA ALA A 110 -4.00 -6.46 20.57
C ALA A 110 -4.19 -7.98 20.71
N GLU A 111 -5.22 -8.44 21.40
CA GLU A 111 -5.59 -9.86 21.47
C GLU A 111 -5.88 -10.44 20.08
N ALA A 112 -6.67 -9.73 19.27
CA ALA A 112 -6.99 -10.15 17.90
C ALA A 112 -5.74 -10.24 17.00
N LEU A 113 -4.83 -9.27 17.11
CA LEU A 113 -3.57 -9.26 16.36
C LEU A 113 -2.65 -10.43 16.78
N LEU A 114 -2.63 -10.77 18.07
CA LEU A 114 -1.88 -11.92 18.58
C LEU A 114 -2.49 -13.27 18.20
N ASP A 115 -3.73 -13.31 17.70
CA ASP A 115 -4.38 -14.48 17.13
C ASP A 115 -4.30 -14.52 15.58
N ASP A 116 -3.40 -13.73 15.00
CA ASP A 116 -3.20 -13.63 13.54
C ASP A 116 -4.47 -13.18 12.78
N HIS A 117 -5.28 -12.33 13.42
CA HIS A 117 -6.48 -11.77 12.80
C HIS A 117 -6.23 -10.39 12.21
N LEU A 118 -7.11 -9.98 11.30
CA LEU A 118 -7.19 -8.61 10.82
C LEU A 118 -8.23 -7.85 11.68
N ALA A 119 -7.78 -6.86 12.44
CA ALA A 119 -8.63 -6.09 13.33
C ALA A 119 -9.21 -4.87 12.61
N GLU A 120 -10.55 -4.79 12.51
CA GLU A 120 -11.21 -3.58 12.07
C GLU A 120 -11.47 -2.68 13.26
N MET A 121 -10.63 -1.66 13.43
CA MET A 121 -10.69 -0.67 14.49
C MET A 121 -10.85 0.72 13.88
N ALA A 122 -11.87 1.46 14.28
CA ALA A 122 -12.19 2.76 13.69
C ALA A 122 -11.01 3.74 13.75
N THR A 123 -10.99 4.67 12.79
CA THR A 123 -9.99 5.75 12.79
C THR A 123 -10.13 6.63 14.03
N GLY A 124 -9.01 7.03 14.63
CA GLY A 124 -8.99 7.81 15.87
C GLY A 124 -9.02 7.00 17.16
N GLU A 125 -9.30 5.70 17.15
CA GLU A 125 -9.35 4.85 18.35
C GLU A 125 -7.97 4.43 18.90
N GLY A 126 -6.87 4.92 18.28
CA GLY A 126 -5.50 4.64 18.71
C GLY A 126 -4.94 3.30 18.23
N LYS A 127 -5.13 2.99 16.94
CA LYS A 127 -4.61 1.79 16.27
C LYS A 127 -3.11 1.58 16.51
N THR A 128 -2.31 2.62 16.46
CA THR A 128 -0.85 2.57 16.62
C THR A 128 -0.45 1.99 17.97
N LEU A 129 -1.13 2.40 19.06
CA LEU A 129 -0.86 1.85 20.39
C LEU A 129 -1.31 0.38 20.47
N ALA A 130 -2.47 0.04 19.91
CA ALA A 130 -2.95 -1.35 19.91
C ALA A 130 -1.99 -2.29 19.17
N ALA A 131 -1.46 -1.87 18.01
CA ALA A 131 -0.44 -2.59 17.27
C ALA A 131 0.86 -2.75 18.08
N ALA A 132 1.28 -1.68 18.77
CA ALA A 132 2.48 -1.69 19.63
C ALA A 132 2.36 -2.66 20.81
N LEU A 133 1.19 -2.74 21.44
CA LEU A 133 0.95 -3.70 22.52
C LEU A 133 1.12 -5.14 22.05
N ALA A 134 0.55 -5.47 20.89
CA ALA A 134 0.69 -6.81 20.28
C ALA A 134 2.14 -7.10 19.88
N ALA A 135 2.80 -6.14 19.23
CA ALA A 135 4.19 -6.24 18.80
C ALA A 135 5.14 -6.48 20.00
N ALA A 136 4.94 -5.73 21.09
CA ALA A 136 5.73 -5.88 22.32
C ALA A 136 5.56 -7.27 22.93
N VAL A 137 4.34 -7.82 23.02
CA VAL A 137 4.11 -9.16 23.55
C VAL A 137 4.83 -10.23 22.71
N ALA A 138 4.74 -10.14 21.39
CA ALA A 138 5.42 -11.07 20.51
C ALA A 138 6.96 -10.96 20.63
N ALA A 139 7.48 -9.74 20.67
CA ALA A 139 8.92 -9.48 20.84
C ALA A 139 9.43 -9.96 22.21
N LEU A 140 8.67 -9.80 23.29
CA LEU A 140 9.01 -10.36 24.62
C LEU A 140 9.13 -11.89 24.59
N ALA A 141 8.36 -12.56 23.73
CA ALA A 141 8.48 -14.00 23.52
C ALA A 141 9.66 -14.41 22.61
N GLY A 142 10.45 -13.45 22.13
CA GLY A 142 11.57 -13.68 21.24
C GLY A 142 11.19 -13.84 19.75
N VAL A 143 9.98 -13.41 19.39
CA VAL A 143 9.50 -13.41 18.00
C VAL A 143 9.90 -12.09 17.35
N PRO A 144 10.70 -12.07 16.27
CA PRO A 144 10.98 -10.86 15.53
C PRO A 144 9.71 -10.33 14.85
N VAL A 145 9.45 -9.04 15.01
CA VAL A 145 8.23 -8.41 14.50
C VAL A 145 8.56 -7.31 13.51
N HIS A 146 7.97 -7.38 12.33
CA HIS A 146 7.94 -6.27 11.37
C HIS A 146 6.60 -5.53 11.54
N VAL A 147 6.67 -4.25 11.94
CA VAL A 147 5.52 -3.36 11.99
C VAL A 147 5.54 -2.51 10.72
N MET A 148 4.55 -2.73 9.87
CA MET A 148 4.46 -2.11 8.56
C MET A 148 3.53 -0.92 8.58
N THR A 149 4.01 0.23 8.12
CA THR A 149 3.28 1.48 8.05
C THR A 149 3.07 1.93 6.60
N ALA A 150 2.21 2.91 6.38
CA ALA A 150 1.86 3.38 5.04
C ALA A 150 2.98 4.17 4.35
N ASN A 151 3.85 4.87 5.10
CA ASN A 151 4.99 5.63 4.56
C ASN A 151 6.16 5.69 5.55
N ASP A 152 7.31 6.17 5.08
CA ASP A 152 8.55 6.27 5.84
C ASP A 152 8.43 7.24 7.03
N TYR A 153 7.67 8.33 6.87
CA TYR A 153 7.43 9.29 7.95
C TYR A 153 6.72 8.64 9.14
N LEU A 154 5.65 7.88 8.88
CA LEU A 154 4.92 7.16 9.93
C LEU A 154 5.81 6.09 10.58
N ALA A 155 6.63 5.38 9.81
CA ALA A 155 7.56 4.40 10.35
C ALA A 155 8.55 5.03 11.34
N ALA A 156 9.15 6.15 10.97
CA ALA A 156 10.09 6.88 11.83
C ALA A 156 9.41 7.47 13.06
N ARG A 157 8.25 8.14 12.88
CA ARG A 157 7.48 8.75 13.96
C ARG A 157 7.03 7.73 15.00
N ASP A 158 6.41 6.64 14.54
CA ASP A 158 5.83 5.63 15.43
C ASP A 158 6.94 4.86 16.18
N ALA A 159 8.05 4.56 15.52
CA ALA A 159 9.22 3.97 16.17
C ALA A 159 9.81 4.89 17.25
N ALA A 160 9.91 6.19 16.99
CA ALA A 160 10.41 7.18 17.95
C ALA A 160 9.48 7.32 19.15
N GLN A 161 8.17 7.49 18.92
CA GLN A 161 7.17 7.66 19.99
C GLN A 161 7.04 6.41 20.88
N LEU A 162 7.04 5.22 20.25
CA LEU A 162 6.85 3.95 20.96
C LEU A 162 8.18 3.36 21.47
N GLY A 163 9.31 3.89 21.03
CA GLY A 163 10.63 3.50 21.49
C GLY A 163 10.79 3.60 23.02
N LEU A 164 10.12 4.58 23.65
CA LEU A 164 10.09 4.70 25.12
C LEU A 164 9.43 3.49 25.77
N LEU A 165 8.30 3.03 25.24
CA LEU A 165 7.60 1.82 25.72
C LEU A 165 8.52 0.59 25.56
N TYR A 166 9.10 0.42 24.38
CA TYR A 166 9.97 -0.71 24.10
C TYR A 166 11.24 -0.71 24.94
N GLY A 167 11.81 0.48 25.21
CA GLY A 167 12.95 0.67 26.10
C GLY A 167 12.70 0.21 27.54
N VAL A 168 11.53 0.54 28.12
CA VAL A 168 11.12 0.06 29.45
C VAL A 168 11.01 -1.47 29.48
N LEU A 169 10.60 -2.07 28.36
CA LEU A 169 10.51 -3.53 28.22
C LEU A 169 11.83 -4.20 27.86
N GLY A 170 12.92 -3.43 27.69
CA GLY A 170 14.22 -3.93 27.28
C GLY A 170 14.22 -4.54 25.87
N LEU A 171 13.40 -4.04 24.97
CA LEU A 171 13.29 -4.43 23.57
C LEU A 171 14.02 -3.42 22.68
N ARG A 172 14.72 -3.93 21.66
CA ARG A 172 15.43 -3.11 20.68
C ARG A 172 14.51 -2.84 19.49
N THR A 173 14.49 -1.59 19.04
CA THR A 173 13.70 -1.16 17.90
C THR A 173 14.61 -0.66 16.78
N GLY A 174 14.39 -1.15 15.58
CA GLY A 174 15.03 -0.68 14.35
C GLY A 174 14.03 0.02 13.43
N VAL A 175 14.55 0.88 12.57
CA VAL A 175 13.77 1.58 11.53
C VAL A 175 14.46 1.39 10.19
N VAL A 176 13.71 1.03 9.17
CA VAL A 176 14.19 0.94 7.79
C VAL A 176 13.36 1.87 6.91
N LEU A 177 14.05 2.82 6.32
CA LEU A 177 13.50 3.83 5.41
C LEU A 177 14.10 3.64 4.01
N GLY A 178 13.53 4.25 2.99
CA GLY A 178 14.06 4.21 1.63
C GLY A 178 15.53 4.66 1.54
N SER A 179 15.94 5.63 2.35
CA SER A 179 17.31 6.17 2.41
C SER A 179 18.29 5.35 3.26
N THR A 180 17.84 4.31 3.97
CA THR A 180 18.70 3.53 4.90
C THR A 180 19.71 2.68 4.12
N ALA A 181 21.00 2.83 4.45
CA ALA A 181 22.09 2.06 3.85
C ALA A 181 22.01 0.54 4.19
N PRO A 182 22.56 -0.36 3.36
CA PRO A 182 22.42 -1.82 3.54
C PRO A 182 22.91 -2.34 4.89
N GLU A 183 24.02 -1.84 5.41
CA GLU A 183 24.56 -2.23 6.72
C GLU A 183 23.63 -1.81 7.85
N ALA A 184 23.10 -0.59 7.79
CA ALA A 184 22.14 -0.07 8.76
C ALA A 184 20.80 -0.83 8.68
N ARG A 185 20.37 -1.25 7.48
CA ARG A 185 19.19 -2.12 7.31
C ARG A 185 19.35 -3.44 8.04
N ARG A 186 20.52 -4.09 7.89
CA ARG A 186 20.82 -5.34 8.58
C ARG A 186 20.80 -5.18 10.10
N ALA A 187 21.38 -4.10 10.61
CA ALA A 187 21.36 -3.78 12.04
C ALA A 187 19.91 -3.53 12.54
N ALA A 188 19.08 -2.84 11.76
CA ALA A 188 17.68 -2.61 12.08
C ALA A 188 16.87 -3.90 12.10
N TYR A 189 17.05 -4.79 11.11
CA TYR A 189 16.38 -6.10 11.09
C TYR A 189 16.91 -7.07 12.18
N ALA A 190 18.08 -6.82 12.75
CA ALA A 190 18.59 -7.57 13.90
C ALA A 190 17.93 -7.16 15.23
N CYS A 191 17.13 -6.09 15.27
CA CYS A 191 16.36 -5.67 16.43
C CYS A 191 15.14 -6.60 16.68
N ASP A 192 14.54 -6.49 17.86
CA ASP A 192 13.37 -7.29 18.23
C ASP A 192 12.12 -6.84 17.45
N LEU A 193 12.03 -5.53 17.19
CA LEU A 193 10.98 -4.90 16.38
C LEU A 193 11.64 -4.08 15.26
N THR A 194 11.08 -4.15 14.06
CA THR A 194 11.52 -3.30 12.94
C THR A 194 10.32 -2.59 12.33
N TYR A 195 10.38 -1.26 12.31
CA TYR A 195 9.41 -0.40 11.64
C TYR A 195 9.89 -0.09 10.23
N ALA A 196 9.04 -0.33 9.25
CA ALA A 196 9.31 -0.02 7.84
C ALA A 196 8.02 0.03 7.04
N THR A 197 8.09 0.49 5.80
CA THR A 197 7.00 0.27 4.85
C THR A 197 7.00 -1.16 4.33
N ALA A 198 5.83 -1.69 3.97
CA ALA A 198 5.73 -3.02 3.37
C ALA A 198 6.57 -3.14 2.10
N ARG A 199 6.69 -2.05 1.35
CA ARG A 199 7.49 -1.95 0.13
C ARG A 199 8.98 -2.17 0.40
N GLU A 200 9.55 -1.50 1.40
CA GLU A 200 10.97 -1.63 1.74
C GLU A 200 11.32 -3.06 2.17
N ILE A 201 10.51 -3.66 3.05
CA ILE A 201 10.75 -5.04 3.49
C ILE A 201 10.62 -6.02 2.32
N ALA A 202 9.65 -5.80 1.42
CA ALA A 202 9.47 -6.68 0.27
C ALA A 202 10.64 -6.57 -0.73
N PHE A 203 11.19 -5.38 -0.95
CA PHE A 203 12.40 -5.22 -1.77
C PHE A 203 13.62 -5.83 -1.12
N ASP A 204 13.80 -5.69 0.20
CA ASP A 204 14.89 -6.34 0.92
C ASP A 204 14.76 -7.87 0.88
N HIS A 205 13.52 -8.38 0.97
CA HIS A 205 13.24 -9.80 0.75
C HIS A 205 13.60 -10.27 -0.67
N LEU A 206 13.31 -9.47 -1.68
CA LEU A 206 13.70 -9.78 -3.07
C LEU A 206 15.23 -9.77 -3.25
N ARG A 207 15.94 -8.80 -2.65
CA ARG A 207 17.41 -8.74 -2.65
C ARG A 207 18.03 -9.99 -2.01
N ASP A 208 17.51 -10.40 -0.85
CA ASP A 208 17.94 -11.63 -0.18
C ASP A 208 17.67 -12.88 -1.03
N ARG A 209 16.55 -12.94 -1.75
CA ARG A 209 16.24 -14.04 -2.67
C ARG A 209 17.22 -14.11 -3.84
N VAL A 210 17.50 -12.99 -4.50
CA VAL A 210 18.49 -12.92 -5.59
C VAL A 210 19.85 -13.37 -5.08
N HIS A 211 20.24 -12.89 -3.91
CA HIS A 211 21.50 -13.28 -3.28
C HIS A 211 21.57 -14.78 -2.97
N LEU A 212 20.48 -15.36 -2.44
CA LEU A 212 20.38 -16.80 -2.18
C LEU A 212 20.42 -17.65 -3.47
N GLN A 213 19.79 -17.19 -4.54
CA GLN A 213 19.82 -17.87 -5.84
C GLN A 213 21.24 -17.91 -6.44
N ALA A 214 22.00 -16.82 -6.29
CA ALA A 214 23.38 -16.77 -6.75
C ALA A 214 24.32 -17.72 -5.96
N GLN A 215 23.95 -18.15 -4.76
CA GLN A 215 24.73 -19.06 -3.91
C GLN A 215 24.45 -20.56 -4.16
N GLY A 216 23.66 -20.90 -5.15
CA GLY A 216 23.33 -22.29 -5.49
C GLY A 216 22.22 -22.90 -4.63
N SER A 217 22.15 -24.25 -4.60
CA SER A 217 21.12 -24.99 -3.90
C SER A 217 21.24 -24.89 -2.38
N GLU A 218 20.16 -25.19 -1.65
CA GLU A 218 20.16 -25.20 -0.18
C GLU A 218 21.20 -26.17 0.40
N LEU A 219 21.40 -27.31 -0.25
CA LEU A 219 22.44 -28.28 0.12
C LEU A 219 23.83 -27.70 -0.03
N GLN A 220 24.12 -26.99 -1.12
CA GLN A 220 25.42 -26.32 -1.32
C GLN A 220 25.68 -25.26 -0.26
N ARG A 221 24.67 -24.46 0.08
CA ARG A 221 24.77 -23.46 1.15
C ARG A 221 24.99 -24.09 2.53
N CYS A 222 24.31 -25.20 2.82
CA CYS A 222 24.55 -25.96 4.05
C CYS A 222 25.97 -26.54 4.10
N ALA A 223 26.45 -27.11 2.99
CA ALA A 223 27.80 -27.65 2.88
C ALA A 223 28.87 -26.55 3.05
N ALA A 224 28.72 -25.39 2.41
CA ALA A 224 29.60 -24.24 2.58
C ALA A 224 29.66 -23.75 4.03
N ARG A 225 28.53 -23.69 4.73
CA ARG A 225 28.50 -23.35 6.16
C ARG A 225 29.23 -24.36 7.02
N LEU A 226 29.08 -25.64 6.74
CA LEU A 226 29.81 -26.71 7.47
C LEU A 226 31.31 -26.66 7.18
N ALA A 227 31.70 -26.23 5.98
CA ALA A 227 33.11 -26.05 5.60
C ALA A 227 33.76 -24.78 6.21
N GLY A 228 33.00 -23.93 6.86
CA GLY A 228 33.49 -22.67 7.43
C GLY A 228 33.41 -21.47 6.47
N ASP A 229 32.99 -21.67 5.24
CA ASP A 229 32.71 -20.63 4.25
C ASP A 229 31.33 -20.01 4.56
N ALA A 230 31.30 -19.06 5.49
CA ALA A 230 30.06 -18.39 5.83
C ALA A 230 29.62 -17.51 4.65
N PRO A 231 28.43 -17.77 4.03
CA PRO A 231 27.91 -16.86 3.02
C PRO A 231 27.67 -15.49 3.63
N PRO A 232 27.78 -14.40 2.84
CA PRO A 232 27.48 -13.07 3.35
C PRO A 232 26.09 -13.05 3.98
N PRO A 233 25.94 -12.37 5.12
CA PRO A 233 24.70 -12.41 5.89
C PRO A 233 23.59 -11.73 5.11
N LEU A 234 22.40 -12.35 5.11
CA LEU A 234 21.16 -11.78 4.56
C LEU A 234 20.77 -10.49 5.29
N LEU A 235 19.97 -9.66 4.64
CA LEU A 235 19.38 -8.46 5.26
C LEU A 235 18.36 -8.86 6.32
N LEU A 236 17.42 -9.72 5.95
CA LEU A 236 16.32 -10.15 6.80
C LEU A 236 16.67 -11.43 7.58
N ARG A 237 16.12 -11.54 8.79
CA ARG A 237 16.14 -12.79 9.57
C ARG A 237 15.04 -13.79 9.15
N GLY A 238 14.33 -13.48 8.06
CA GLY A 238 13.15 -14.19 7.57
C GLY A 238 11.84 -13.49 7.89
N LEU A 239 10.76 -13.98 7.29
CA LEU A 239 9.41 -13.43 7.41
C LEU A 239 8.69 -14.09 8.60
N CYS A 240 8.97 -13.65 9.82
CA CYS A 240 8.47 -14.28 11.04
C CYS A 240 7.05 -13.80 11.40
N MET A 241 6.93 -12.56 11.86
CA MET A 241 5.65 -11.95 12.19
C MET A 241 5.53 -10.58 11.57
N ALA A 242 4.41 -10.31 10.90
CA ALA A 242 4.01 -9.00 10.42
C ALA A 242 2.78 -8.48 11.15
N ILE A 243 2.84 -7.22 11.55
CA ILE A 243 1.68 -6.43 11.94
C ILE A 243 1.55 -5.29 10.92
N VAL A 244 0.49 -5.33 10.11
CA VAL A 244 0.28 -4.41 9.01
C VAL A 244 -0.68 -3.30 9.45
N ASP A 245 -0.19 -2.07 9.61
CA ASP A 245 -1.06 -0.90 9.79
C ASP A 245 -1.65 -0.48 8.45
N GLU A 246 -2.86 0.04 8.45
CA GLU A 246 -3.65 0.33 7.25
C GLU A 246 -3.70 -0.87 6.28
N ALA A 247 -4.00 -2.05 6.84
CA ALA A 247 -3.95 -3.34 6.14
C ALA A 247 -4.78 -3.38 4.85
N ASP A 248 -5.89 -2.66 4.78
CA ASP A 248 -6.72 -2.55 3.57
C ASP A 248 -5.99 -1.84 2.42
N SER A 249 -5.15 -0.84 2.72
CA SER A 249 -4.34 -0.19 1.68
C SER A 249 -3.29 -1.11 1.11
N LEU A 250 -2.47 -1.67 2.01
CA LEU A 250 -1.31 -2.45 1.63
C LEU A 250 -1.70 -3.80 1.00
N MET A 251 -2.73 -4.46 1.56
CA MET A 251 -3.15 -5.80 1.13
C MET A 251 -4.16 -5.80 -0.02
N ILE A 252 -4.81 -4.65 -0.31
CA ILE A 252 -5.84 -4.53 -1.37
C ILE A 252 -5.43 -3.48 -2.41
N ASP A 253 -5.23 -2.20 -2.03
CA ASP A 253 -5.02 -1.13 -3.02
C ASP A 253 -3.66 -1.25 -3.70
N GLU A 254 -2.59 -1.39 -2.94
CA GLU A 254 -1.24 -1.53 -3.48
C GLU A 254 -0.98 -2.90 -4.10
N ALA A 255 -1.78 -3.91 -3.72
CA ALA A 255 -1.66 -5.27 -4.22
C ALA A 255 -2.15 -5.46 -5.69
N THR A 256 -2.30 -4.39 -6.45
CA THR A 256 -2.69 -4.39 -7.87
C THR A 256 -1.51 -4.44 -8.83
N MET A 257 -0.30 -4.20 -8.35
CA MET A 257 0.94 -4.22 -9.13
C MET A 257 1.97 -5.16 -8.51
N PRO A 258 2.81 -5.83 -9.34
CA PRO A 258 3.93 -6.61 -8.82
C PRO A 258 5.02 -5.68 -8.31
N LEU A 259 5.74 -6.15 -7.31
CA LEU A 259 7.02 -5.58 -6.87
C LEU A 259 8.12 -6.15 -7.75
N VAL A 260 8.82 -5.32 -8.49
CA VAL A 260 9.86 -5.71 -9.44
C VAL A 260 11.19 -5.14 -9.00
N LEU A 261 12.14 -6.01 -8.72
CA LEU A 261 13.55 -5.65 -8.52
C LEU A 261 14.24 -5.71 -9.88
N ALA A 262 14.61 -4.56 -10.40
CA ALA A 262 15.33 -4.44 -11.66
C ALA A 262 16.77 -3.97 -11.38
N GLU A 263 17.71 -4.60 -12.04
CA GLU A 263 19.11 -4.19 -12.04
C GLU A 263 19.46 -3.59 -13.39
N THR A 264 20.19 -2.50 -13.36
CA THR A 264 20.77 -1.92 -14.57
C THR A 264 22.03 -2.71 -14.92
N GLN A 265 22.03 -3.32 -16.08
CA GLN A 265 23.20 -4.03 -16.60
C GLN A 265 23.65 -3.31 -17.86
N ASP A 266 24.89 -2.86 -17.89
CA ASP A 266 25.47 -2.35 -19.13
C ASP A 266 25.66 -3.53 -20.07
N ASP A 267 24.89 -3.51 -21.17
CA ASP A 267 24.94 -4.54 -22.21
C ASP A 267 25.29 -3.89 -23.55
N PRO A 268 26.60 -3.82 -23.87
CA PRO A 268 27.05 -3.30 -25.15
C PRO A 268 26.47 -4.05 -26.35
N GLY A 269 26.21 -5.34 -26.21
CA GLY A 269 25.58 -6.16 -27.24
C GLY A 269 24.14 -5.74 -27.52
N HIS A 270 23.36 -5.45 -26.49
CA HIS A 270 22.00 -4.94 -26.64
C HIS A 270 21.98 -3.56 -27.33
N ARG A 271 22.89 -2.67 -26.95
CA ARG A 271 23.00 -1.35 -27.58
C ARG A 271 23.33 -1.46 -29.06
N ALA A 272 24.29 -2.33 -29.44
CA ALA A 272 24.65 -2.59 -30.82
C ALA A 272 23.46 -3.19 -31.60
N ALA A 273 22.73 -4.15 -31.01
CA ALA A 273 21.56 -4.74 -31.64
C ALA A 273 20.43 -3.70 -31.86
N CYS A 274 20.16 -2.82 -30.88
CA CYS A 274 19.20 -1.73 -31.07
C CYS A 274 19.60 -0.75 -32.16
N PHE A 275 20.88 -0.40 -32.25
CA PHE A 275 21.39 0.44 -33.34
C PHE A 275 21.20 -0.23 -34.70
N GLN A 276 21.57 -1.52 -34.83
CA GLN A 276 21.36 -2.31 -36.05
C GLN A 276 19.87 -2.38 -36.41
N ALA A 277 18.99 -2.59 -35.41
CA ALA A 277 17.55 -2.60 -35.64
C ALA A 277 17.01 -1.29 -36.19
N LEU A 278 17.47 -0.15 -35.70
CA LEU A 278 17.13 1.17 -36.25
C LEU A 278 17.61 1.33 -37.71
N MET A 279 18.80 0.84 -38.03
CA MET A 279 19.33 0.89 -39.38
C MET A 279 18.52 0.00 -40.33
N LEU A 280 18.08 -1.18 -39.90
CA LEU A 280 17.21 -2.06 -40.68
C LEU A 280 15.81 -1.45 -40.84
N ALA A 281 15.24 -0.91 -39.77
CA ALA A 281 13.93 -0.28 -39.79
C ALA A 281 13.82 0.88 -40.77
N ARG A 282 14.87 1.68 -40.92
CA ARG A 282 14.95 2.79 -41.89
C ARG A 282 14.93 2.33 -43.37
N ARG A 283 15.18 1.04 -43.64
CA ARG A 283 15.16 0.46 -44.98
C ARG A 283 13.84 -0.20 -45.35
N LEU A 284 12.90 -0.23 -44.42
CA LEU A 284 11.56 -0.80 -44.60
C LEU A 284 10.55 0.31 -44.82
N THR A 285 9.60 0.08 -45.72
CA THR A 285 8.60 1.05 -46.12
C THR A 285 7.25 0.75 -45.50
N PRO A 286 6.71 1.64 -44.62
CA PRO A 286 5.35 1.51 -44.12
C PRO A 286 4.34 1.51 -45.29
N GLY A 287 3.36 0.61 -45.24
CA GLY A 287 2.35 0.41 -46.29
C GLY A 287 2.67 -0.73 -47.25
N GLU A 288 3.95 -1.00 -47.55
CA GLU A 288 4.38 -2.11 -48.39
C GLU A 288 4.89 -3.30 -47.54
N ASP A 289 5.89 -3.05 -46.69
CA ASP A 289 6.54 -4.07 -45.88
C ASP A 289 5.79 -4.36 -44.58
N LEU A 290 5.04 -3.38 -44.06
CA LEU A 290 4.36 -3.45 -42.79
C LEU A 290 3.20 -2.45 -42.69
N HIS A 291 2.26 -2.75 -41.78
CA HIS A 291 1.23 -1.82 -41.34
C HIS A 291 1.48 -1.45 -39.87
N LEU A 292 1.59 -0.14 -39.60
CA LEU A 292 1.78 0.39 -38.24
C LEU A 292 0.43 0.84 -37.68
N ASP A 293 0.00 0.21 -36.57
CA ASP A 293 -1.11 0.71 -35.76
C ASP A 293 -0.57 1.76 -34.78
N ALA A 294 -0.84 3.03 -35.04
CA ALA A 294 -0.36 4.14 -34.24
C ALA A 294 -1.07 4.23 -32.86
N GLU A 295 -2.29 3.68 -32.71
CA GLU A 295 -3.03 3.69 -31.44
C GLU A 295 -2.54 2.58 -30.52
N GLN A 296 -2.29 1.41 -31.07
CA GLN A 296 -1.85 0.24 -30.28
C GLN A 296 -0.31 0.13 -30.19
N LEU A 297 0.43 0.99 -30.90
CA LEU A 297 1.89 0.94 -31.04
C LEU A 297 2.37 -0.46 -31.46
N ALA A 298 1.65 -1.06 -32.41
CA ALA A 298 1.89 -2.40 -32.91
C ALA A 298 2.26 -2.41 -34.39
N VAL A 299 3.14 -3.35 -34.79
CA VAL A 299 3.57 -3.55 -36.19
C VAL A 299 3.00 -4.86 -36.69
N HIS A 300 2.29 -4.80 -37.79
CA HIS A 300 1.78 -5.96 -38.52
C HIS A 300 2.62 -6.16 -39.79
N TRP A 301 3.38 -7.24 -39.84
CA TRP A 301 4.27 -7.58 -40.96
C TRP A 301 3.49 -8.13 -42.15
N THR A 302 3.84 -7.69 -43.35
CA THR A 302 3.42 -8.36 -44.58
C THR A 302 4.38 -9.52 -44.90
N GLU A 303 3.98 -10.43 -45.82
CA GLU A 303 4.87 -11.50 -46.28
C GLU A 303 6.13 -10.91 -46.96
N ALA A 304 5.94 -9.93 -47.85
CA ALA A 304 7.04 -9.24 -48.53
C ALA A 304 7.98 -8.55 -47.54
N GLY A 305 7.44 -7.89 -46.49
CA GLY A 305 8.25 -7.24 -45.46
C GLY A 305 9.02 -8.22 -44.58
N THR A 306 8.45 -9.39 -44.34
CA THR A 306 9.16 -10.46 -43.62
C THR A 306 10.35 -10.99 -44.43
N GLU A 307 10.16 -11.27 -45.72
CA GLU A 307 11.23 -11.73 -46.62
C GLU A 307 12.31 -10.67 -46.79
N ARG A 308 11.91 -9.40 -46.96
CA ARG A 308 12.85 -8.29 -47.09
C ARG A 308 13.69 -8.08 -45.82
N LEU A 309 13.08 -8.19 -44.67
CA LEU A 309 13.79 -8.13 -43.40
C LEU A 309 14.78 -9.29 -43.25
N GLU A 310 14.43 -10.49 -43.72
CA GLU A 310 15.31 -11.64 -43.72
C GLU A 310 16.56 -11.41 -44.58
N GLN A 311 16.35 -10.96 -45.80
CA GLN A 311 17.45 -10.63 -46.72
C GLN A 311 18.37 -9.52 -46.16
N LEU A 312 17.82 -8.48 -45.53
CA LEU A 312 18.56 -7.41 -44.92
C LEU A 312 19.39 -7.84 -43.71
N ALA A 313 18.87 -8.79 -42.92
CA ALA A 313 19.50 -9.29 -41.70
C ALA A 313 20.44 -10.47 -41.89
N ASP A 314 20.45 -11.11 -43.07
CA ASP A 314 21.19 -12.34 -43.35
C ASP A 314 22.71 -12.22 -43.07
N ARG A 315 23.28 -11.02 -43.28
CA ARG A 315 24.71 -10.75 -43.05
C ARG A 315 25.08 -10.46 -41.60
N LEU A 316 24.12 -10.35 -40.68
CA LEU A 316 24.39 -9.94 -39.29
C LEU A 316 24.74 -11.11 -38.39
N GLY A 317 24.27 -12.32 -38.70
CA GLY A 317 24.55 -13.55 -37.92
C GLY A 317 24.02 -13.51 -36.48
N GLY A 318 24.39 -14.51 -35.69
CA GLY A 318 24.07 -14.57 -34.24
C GLY A 318 22.57 -14.52 -33.91
N ALA A 319 22.17 -13.63 -33.02
CA ALA A 319 20.78 -13.47 -32.59
C ALA A 319 19.82 -13.07 -33.72
N TRP A 320 20.35 -12.47 -34.81
CA TRP A 320 19.58 -12.07 -35.98
C TRP A 320 19.09 -13.23 -36.84
N LEU A 321 19.63 -14.44 -36.67
CA LEU A 321 19.13 -15.67 -37.30
C LEU A 321 17.76 -16.10 -36.75
N ASN A 322 17.43 -15.70 -35.52
CA ASN A 322 16.12 -15.97 -34.94
C ASN A 322 15.06 -15.01 -35.51
N ARG A 323 14.13 -15.57 -36.32
CA ARG A 323 13.04 -14.83 -36.95
C ARG A 323 12.22 -13.99 -35.99
N ARG A 324 11.84 -14.55 -34.83
CA ARG A 324 11.02 -13.86 -33.83
C ARG A 324 11.78 -12.69 -33.19
N HIS A 325 13.01 -12.92 -32.78
CA HIS A 325 13.84 -11.88 -32.21
C HIS A 325 14.05 -10.71 -33.20
N ARG A 326 14.31 -11.02 -34.45
CA ARG A 326 14.47 -10.07 -35.57
C ARG A 326 13.23 -9.22 -35.78
N GLN A 327 12.04 -9.87 -35.85
CA GLN A 327 10.75 -9.18 -36.03
C GLN A 327 10.39 -8.33 -34.82
N ASP A 328 10.59 -8.82 -33.61
CA ASP A 328 10.28 -8.10 -32.36
C ASP A 328 11.16 -6.84 -32.22
N LEU A 329 12.47 -6.96 -32.45
CA LEU A 329 13.39 -5.84 -32.24
C LEU A 329 13.27 -4.78 -33.35
N VAL A 330 13.14 -5.18 -34.61
CA VAL A 330 12.93 -4.24 -35.73
C VAL A 330 11.52 -3.65 -35.67
N GLY A 331 10.51 -4.41 -35.22
CA GLY A 331 9.18 -3.90 -34.94
C GLY A 331 9.18 -2.80 -33.87
N ALA A 332 9.91 -3.00 -32.79
CA ALA A 332 10.11 -1.97 -31.77
C ALA A 332 10.84 -0.72 -32.34
N ALA A 333 11.81 -0.92 -33.20
CA ALA A 333 12.51 0.19 -33.88
C ALA A 333 11.59 0.99 -34.82
N LEU A 334 10.67 0.33 -35.51
CA LEU A 334 9.66 1.00 -36.35
C LEU A 334 8.65 1.80 -35.52
N VAL A 335 8.22 1.25 -34.36
CA VAL A 335 7.40 1.98 -33.39
C VAL A 335 8.15 3.21 -32.86
N ALA A 336 9.44 3.09 -32.53
CA ALA A 336 10.25 4.22 -32.09
C ALA A 336 10.38 5.32 -33.18
N LEU A 337 10.56 4.92 -34.43
CA LEU A 337 10.75 5.85 -35.54
C LEU A 337 9.45 6.55 -35.96
N HIS A 338 8.36 5.82 -36.09
CA HIS A 338 7.13 6.28 -36.71
C HIS A 338 5.92 6.39 -35.78
N GLY A 339 5.89 5.61 -34.67
CA GLY A 339 4.78 5.59 -33.72
C GLY A 339 4.95 6.57 -32.58
N LEU A 340 6.18 6.79 -32.10
CA LEU A 340 6.47 7.68 -30.99
C LEU A 340 6.88 9.07 -31.48
N VAL A 341 6.08 10.07 -31.10
CA VAL A 341 6.24 11.49 -31.52
C VAL A 341 6.69 12.29 -30.29
N PRO A 342 7.74 13.14 -30.42
CA PRO A 342 8.12 14.11 -29.39
C PRO A 342 6.95 15.01 -29.00
N ASP A 343 6.97 15.55 -27.81
CA ASP A 343 5.95 16.43 -27.19
C ASP A 343 4.56 15.79 -27.01
N ARG A 344 4.33 14.59 -27.56
CA ARG A 344 3.10 13.82 -27.37
C ARG A 344 3.30 12.58 -26.51
N HIS A 345 4.40 11.86 -26.71
CA HIS A 345 4.70 10.60 -26.03
C HIS A 345 5.90 10.73 -25.08
N TYR A 346 6.82 11.63 -25.39
CA TYR A 346 8.02 11.88 -24.60
C TYR A 346 8.55 13.30 -24.81
N LEU A 347 9.41 13.75 -23.88
CA LEU A 347 10.17 14.99 -23.96
C LEU A 347 11.67 14.67 -23.90
N VAL A 348 12.47 15.47 -24.59
CA VAL A 348 13.93 15.44 -24.43
C VAL A 348 14.33 16.64 -23.56
N ARG A 349 14.80 16.37 -22.35
CA ARG A 349 15.28 17.38 -21.40
C ARG A 349 16.67 17.04 -20.92
N GLU A 350 17.58 17.98 -20.94
CA GLU A 350 18.97 17.80 -20.48
C GLU A 350 19.66 16.56 -21.07
N GLY A 351 19.37 16.26 -22.33
CA GLY A 351 19.91 15.08 -23.02
C GLY A 351 19.32 13.74 -22.58
N ARG A 352 18.18 13.74 -21.88
CA ARG A 352 17.46 12.52 -21.45
C ARG A 352 16.05 12.47 -22.04
N VAL A 353 15.63 11.27 -22.38
CA VAL A 353 14.26 11.00 -22.84
C VAL A 353 13.38 10.72 -21.62
N GLU A 354 12.39 11.56 -21.38
CA GLU A 354 11.38 11.41 -20.32
C GLU A 354 10.02 11.11 -20.94
N LEU A 355 9.34 10.05 -20.45
CA LEU A 355 8.01 9.71 -20.91
C LEU A 355 6.98 10.75 -20.47
N LEU A 356 6.00 11.01 -21.32
CA LEU A 356 4.80 11.73 -20.96
C LEU A 356 3.70 10.75 -20.53
N ASP A 357 3.06 11.04 -19.41
CA ASP A 357 1.88 10.31 -18.98
C ASP A 357 0.71 10.66 -19.90
N ALA A 358 0.12 9.65 -20.54
CA ALA A 358 -0.93 9.85 -21.54
C ALA A 358 -2.22 10.50 -20.98
N VAL A 359 -2.44 10.44 -19.67
CA VAL A 359 -3.63 10.98 -19.01
C VAL A 359 -3.40 12.40 -18.52
N THR A 360 -2.21 12.67 -17.95
CA THR A 360 -1.90 13.97 -17.34
C THR A 360 -1.10 14.90 -18.23
N GLY A 361 -0.51 14.41 -19.32
CA GLY A 361 0.40 15.15 -20.21
C GLY A 361 1.69 15.62 -19.54
N ARG A 362 2.02 15.10 -18.34
CA ARG A 362 3.21 15.50 -17.56
C ARG A 362 4.34 14.49 -17.73
N ALA A 363 5.57 14.97 -17.64
CA ALA A 363 6.73 14.08 -17.57
C ALA A 363 6.61 13.15 -16.36
N ALA A 364 6.86 11.86 -16.57
CA ALA A 364 6.82 10.80 -15.58
C ALA A 364 8.25 10.35 -15.25
N PRO A 365 8.99 11.06 -14.36
CA PRO A 365 10.37 10.76 -14.07
C PRO A 365 10.50 9.34 -13.49
N GLY A 366 11.52 8.60 -13.96
CA GLY A 366 11.77 7.23 -13.53
C GLY A 366 10.93 6.15 -14.23
N ARG A 367 9.98 6.51 -15.10
CA ARG A 367 9.34 5.56 -16.02
C ARG A 367 10.18 5.38 -17.27
N VAL A 368 10.32 4.15 -17.72
CA VAL A 368 11.03 3.78 -18.96
C VAL A 368 10.18 2.79 -19.76
N TRP A 369 10.30 2.84 -21.09
CA TRP A 369 9.67 1.82 -21.92
C TRP A 369 10.38 0.47 -21.79
N ALA A 370 9.59 -0.59 -21.80
CA ALA A 370 10.08 -1.96 -21.78
C ALA A 370 10.62 -2.41 -23.15
N ARG A 371 11.26 -3.58 -23.17
CA ARG A 371 11.69 -4.32 -24.37
C ARG A 371 12.63 -3.54 -25.31
N GLY A 372 13.54 -2.73 -24.77
CA GLY A 372 14.52 -2.00 -25.56
C GLY A 372 13.98 -0.75 -26.26
N LEU A 373 12.69 -0.43 -26.15
CA LEU A 373 12.08 0.72 -26.81
C LEU A 373 12.67 2.05 -26.29
N GLN A 374 13.01 2.12 -24.98
CA GLN A 374 13.71 3.28 -24.40
C GLN A 374 15.05 3.54 -25.12
N THR A 375 15.88 2.51 -25.23
CA THR A 375 17.18 2.57 -25.93
C THR A 375 17.02 3.00 -27.40
N LEU A 376 15.99 2.49 -28.07
CA LEU A 376 15.71 2.84 -29.48
C LEU A 376 15.31 4.30 -29.62
N VAL A 377 14.51 4.86 -28.73
CA VAL A 377 14.15 6.29 -28.75
C VAL A 377 15.35 7.16 -28.39
N GLU A 378 16.15 6.79 -27.39
CA GLU A 378 17.37 7.51 -27.03
C GLU A 378 18.37 7.54 -28.21
N LEU A 379 18.55 6.41 -28.90
CA LEU A 379 19.36 6.34 -30.11
C LEU A 379 18.77 7.17 -31.26
N LYS A 380 17.45 7.21 -31.43
CA LYS A 380 16.75 8.04 -32.41
C LYS A 380 17.01 9.52 -32.17
N GLU A 381 16.94 9.97 -30.94
CA GLU A 381 17.11 11.36 -30.52
C GLU A 381 18.58 11.77 -30.28
N GLY A 382 19.52 10.82 -30.40
CA GLY A 382 20.93 11.09 -30.16
C GLY A 382 21.28 11.34 -28.68
N CYS A 383 20.44 10.87 -27.78
CA CYS A 383 20.68 10.98 -26.36
C CYS A 383 21.63 9.88 -25.84
N PRO A 384 22.33 10.10 -24.70
CA PRO A 384 23.04 9.04 -24.02
C PRO A 384 22.11 7.88 -23.71
N VAL A 385 22.52 6.66 -24.07
CA VAL A 385 21.70 5.46 -23.87
C VAL A 385 21.69 5.09 -22.39
N THR A 386 20.50 5.01 -21.82
CA THR A 386 20.30 4.49 -20.47
C THR A 386 20.54 2.97 -20.47
N PRO A 387 21.36 2.42 -19.56
CA PRO A 387 21.59 0.98 -19.49
C PRO A 387 20.27 0.22 -19.34
N PRO A 388 20.07 -0.88 -20.11
CA PRO A 388 18.83 -1.65 -20.04
C PRO A 388 18.63 -2.21 -18.63
N THR A 389 17.40 -2.18 -18.16
CA THR A 389 17.02 -2.77 -16.89
C THR A 389 16.57 -4.21 -17.10
N ARG A 390 17.24 -5.14 -16.42
CA ARG A 390 16.83 -6.54 -16.37
C ARG A 390 16.09 -6.80 -15.06
N THR A 391 14.94 -7.44 -15.15
CA THR A 391 14.22 -7.89 -13.94
C THR A 391 14.98 -9.02 -13.30
N SER A 392 15.58 -8.77 -12.12
CA SER A 392 16.32 -9.77 -11.35
C SER A 392 15.40 -10.62 -10.49
N ALA A 393 14.35 -10.01 -9.93
CA ALA A 393 13.33 -10.71 -9.17
C ALA A 393 12.01 -9.94 -9.18
N GLN A 394 10.92 -10.67 -9.03
CA GLN A 394 9.61 -10.05 -8.81
C GLN A 394 8.77 -10.86 -7.84
N THR A 395 7.82 -10.21 -7.20
CA THR A 395 6.80 -10.84 -6.35
C THR A 395 5.55 -9.98 -6.30
N SER A 396 4.41 -10.59 -6.04
CA SER A 396 3.20 -9.85 -5.68
C SER A 396 3.16 -9.57 -4.17
N TYR A 397 2.48 -8.49 -3.76
CA TYR A 397 2.23 -8.23 -2.35
C TYR A 397 1.52 -9.39 -1.67
N GLN A 398 0.57 -10.02 -2.37
CA GLN A 398 -0.15 -11.17 -1.86
C GLN A 398 0.78 -12.30 -1.47
N ARG A 399 1.73 -12.62 -2.34
CA ARG A 399 2.71 -13.67 -2.08
C ARG A 399 3.70 -13.29 -0.99
N PHE A 400 4.16 -12.06 -0.99
CA PHE A 400 5.05 -11.54 0.05
C PHE A 400 4.42 -11.68 1.45
N PHE A 401 3.16 -11.24 1.63
CA PHE A 401 2.47 -11.38 2.90
C PHE A 401 2.20 -12.85 3.29
N LEU A 402 1.91 -13.71 2.31
CA LEU A 402 1.73 -15.16 2.56
C LEU A 402 3.04 -15.85 3.00
N GLY A 403 4.18 -15.26 2.75
CA GLY A 403 5.49 -15.74 3.23
C GLY A 403 5.69 -15.61 4.74
N TYR A 404 4.90 -14.77 5.43
CA TYR A 404 5.00 -14.63 6.87
C TYR A 404 4.43 -15.84 7.62
N LEU A 405 5.15 -16.31 8.64
CA LEU A 405 4.65 -17.37 9.53
C LEU A 405 3.43 -16.88 10.32
N ARG A 406 3.46 -15.63 10.76
CA ARG A 406 2.37 -14.95 11.44
C ARG A 406 2.08 -13.64 10.74
N LEU A 407 0.83 -13.45 10.37
CA LEU A 407 0.36 -12.25 9.69
C LEU A 407 -0.89 -11.73 10.39
N SER A 408 -0.83 -10.52 10.86
CA SER A 408 -1.97 -9.77 11.38
C SER A 408 -1.96 -8.35 10.83
N GLY A 409 -3.05 -7.64 11.00
CA GLY A 409 -3.12 -6.26 10.52
C GLY A 409 -4.30 -5.52 11.11
N ILE A 410 -4.24 -4.20 11.00
CA ILE A 410 -5.25 -3.30 11.54
C ILE A 410 -5.63 -2.26 10.51
N SER A 411 -6.92 -1.97 10.39
CA SER A 411 -7.43 -0.84 9.62
C SER A 411 -8.82 -0.44 10.09
N GLY A 412 -9.27 0.76 9.72
CA GLY A 412 -10.63 1.24 9.97
C GLY A 412 -11.68 0.69 9.00
N THR A 413 -11.28 0.01 7.93
CA THR A 413 -12.15 -0.27 6.78
C THR A 413 -11.84 -1.63 6.13
N LEU A 414 -12.09 -2.74 6.82
CA LEU A 414 -11.83 -4.10 6.34
C LEU A 414 -13.10 -4.86 5.92
N ALA A 415 -14.27 -4.47 6.44
CA ALA A 415 -15.52 -5.23 6.27
C ALA A 415 -15.88 -5.48 4.81
N GLU A 416 -15.70 -4.48 3.94
CA GLU A 416 -16.02 -4.58 2.50
C GLU A 416 -15.11 -5.57 1.77
N CYS A 417 -13.88 -5.76 2.23
CA CYS A 417 -12.88 -6.65 1.62
C CYS A 417 -12.79 -8.02 2.32
N ARG A 418 -13.69 -8.31 3.28
CA ARG A 418 -13.66 -9.52 4.10
C ARG A 418 -13.52 -10.81 3.30
N ALA A 419 -14.33 -10.96 2.26
CA ALA A 419 -14.32 -12.17 1.44
C ALA A 419 -12.98 -12.37 0.73
N GLU A 420 -12.40 -11.30 0.20
CA GLU A 420 -11.13 -11.34 -0.52
C GLU A 420 -9.96 -11.58 0.44
N LEU A 421 -9.87 -10.82 1.53
CA LEU A 421 -8.81 -10.97 2.53
C LEU A 421 -8.77 -12.38 3.12
N ARG A 422 -9.95 -12.97 3.35
CA ARG A 422 -10.05 -14.35 3.79
C ARG A 422 -9.64 -15.35 2.71
N ALA A 423 -10.07 -15.16 1.47
CA ALA A 423 -9.76 -16.07 0.37
C ALA A 423 -8.27 -16.05 0.01
N VAL A 424 -7.63 -14.87 0.02
CA VAL A 424 -6.23 -14.70 -0.37
C VAL A 424 -5.29 -15.03 0.78
N TYR A 425 -5.52 -14.45 1.97
CA TYR A 425 -4.57 -14.51 3.09
C TYR A 425 -4.97 -15.50 4.18
N GLY A 426 -6.18 -16.08 4.11
CA GLY A 426 -6.69 -17.03 5.11
C GLY A 426 -6.96 -16.40 6.47
N ARG A 427 -7.03 -15.06 6.56
CA ARG A 427 -7.18 -14.34 7.83
C ARG A 427 -8.63 -13.95 8.08
N GLN A 428 -9.05 -14.05 9.36
CA GLN A 428 -10.39 -13.61 9.78
C GLN A 428 -10.35 -12.14 10.14
N ILE A 429 -11.46 -11.43 9.85
CA ILE A 429 -11.63 -10.04 10.27
C ILE A 429 -12.46 -10.00 11.54
N VAL A 430 -11.93 -9.30 12.54
CA VAL A 430 -12.54 -9.07 13.84
C VAL A 430 -12.86 -7.59 13.97
N ALA A 431 -14.15 -7.26 14.17
CA ALA A 431 -14.55 -5.89 14.41
C ALA A 431 -14.36 -5.52 15.87
N VAL A 432 -13.55 -4.48 16.12
CA VAL A 432 -13.33 -3.92 17.46
C VAL A 432 -14.41 -2.88 17.74
N PRO A 433 -15.13 -2.95 18.88
CA PRO A 433 -16.16 -1.99 19.21
C PRO A 433 -15.56 -0.59 19.41
N LEU A 434 -16.39 0.44 19.21
CA LEU A 434 -16.01 1.82 19.54
C LEU A 434 -15.89 1.98 21.06
N ARG A 435 -14.94 2.78 21.52
CA ARG A 435 -14.78 3.15 22.92
C ARG A 435 -15.99 3.97 23.45
N ARG A 436 -16.48 4.86 22.61
CA ARG A 436 -17.66 5.70 22.86
C ARG A 436 -18.61 5.61 21.67
N PRO A 437 -19.92 5.79 21.88
CA PRO A 437 -20.86 5.87 20.77
C PRO A 437 -20.44 6.95 19.76
N GLY A 438 -20.52 6.63 18.47
CA GLY A 438 -20.19 7.57 17.41
C GLY A 438 -21.28 8.66 17.26
N LEU A 439 -20.86 9.92 17.29
CA LEU A 439 -21.75 11.09 17.14
C LEU A 439 -21.74 11.68 15.73
N ARG A 440 -21.31 10.89 14.73
CA ARG A 440 -21.21 11.34 13.33
C ARG A 440 -22.58 11.50 12.70
N GLN A 441 -22.81 12.69 12.14
CA GLN A 441 -24.00 12.99 11.35
C GLN A 441 -23.66 12.93 9.86
N LEU A 442 -24.43 12.13 9.09
CA LEU A 442 -24.25 12.00 7.65
C LEU A 442 -25.40 12.71 6.94
N ALA A 443 -25.07 13.72 6.15
CA ALA A 443 -26.05 14.36 5.28
C ALA A 443 -26.35 13.48 4.04
N PRO A 444 -27.52 13.61 3.44
CA PRO A 444 -27.85 12.94 2.20
C PRO A 444 -26.85 13.27 1.08
N PRO A 445 -26.39 12.28 0.28
CA PRO A 445 -25.46 12.54 -0.81
C PRO A 445 -26.08 13.40 -1.88
N ARG A 446 -25.26 14.23 -2.54
CA ARG A 446 -25.64 15.08 -3.65
C ARG A 446 -24.99 14.61 -4.94
N LEU A 447 -25.68 14.73 -6.05
CA LEU A 447 -25.19 14.40 -7.38
C LEU A 447 -25.19 15.65 -8.25
N PHE A 448 -24.06 15.96 -8.86
CA PHE A 448 -23.87 17.08 -9.76
C PHE A 448 -23.70 16.60 -11.21
N ALA A 449 -24.02 17.46 -12.15
CA ALA A 449 -23.88 17.19 -13.57
C ALA A 449 -22.44 16.94 -13.98
N THR A 450 -21.54 17.79 -13.49
CA THR A 450 -20.11 17.72 -13.77
C THR A 450 -19.29 18.05 -12.53
N GLY A 451 -18.03 17.63 -12.51
CA GLY A 451 -17.06 18.02 -11.50
C GLY A 451 -16.86 19.53 -11.40
N GLN A 452 -17.03 20.25 -12.53
CA GLN A 452 -16.95 21.72 -12.56
C GLN A 452 -18.11 22.35 -11.78
N VAL A 453 -19.36 21.96 -12.04
CA VAL A 453 -20.55 22.45 -11.33
C VAL A 453 -20.45 22.11 -9.83
N ARG A 454 -19.97 20.91 -9.49
CA ARG A 454 -19.67 20.51 -8.11
C ARG A 454 -18.67 21.47 -7.46
N ALA A 455 -17.55 21.76 -8.14
CA ALA A 455 -16.50 22.62 -7.63
C ALA A 455 -16.95 24.09 -7.47
N GLU A 456 -17.89 24.57 -8.29
CA GLU A 456 -18.51 25.90 -8.17
C GLU A 456 -19.44 26.03 -6.96
N ALA A 457 -20.05 24.93 -6.52
CA ALA A 457 -20.93 24.91 -5.36
C ALA A 457 -20.18 24.81 -4.01
N ILE A 458 -18.91 24.37 -3.99
CA ILE A 458 -18.14 24.13 -2.77
C ILE A 458 -17.90 25.42 -1.97
N PRO A 459 -17.47 26.57 -2.55
CA PRO A 459 -17.16 27.76 -1.77
C PRO A 459 -18.34 28.25 -0.92
N ALA A 460 -19.53 28.30 -1.48
CA ALA A 460 -20.74 28.72 -0.77
C ALA A 460 -21.05 27.80 0.43
N ARG A 461 -20.87 26.47 0.27
CA ARG A 461 -21.07 25.52 1.36
C ARG A 461 -20.01 25.65 2.44
N VAL A 462 -18.76 25.80 2.07
CA VAL A 462 -17.63 26.04 2.99
C VAL A 462 -17.85 27.32 3.79
N GLN A 463 -18.22 28.41 3.14
CA GLN A 463 -18.47 29.70 3.79
C GLN A 463 -19.60 29.61 4.84
N ALA A 464 -20.69 28.91 4.52
CA ALA A 464 -21.80 28.68 5.45
C ALA A 464 -21.37 27.89 6.71
N LEU A 465 -20.42 26.97 6.59
CA LEU A 465 -19.91 26.16 7.70
C LEU A 465 -18.87 26.94 8.54
N VAL A 466 -18.00 27.68 7.87
CA VAL A 466 -16.99 28.53 8.51
C VAL A 466 -17.68 29.66 9.30
N ALA A 467 -18.78 30.24 8.80
CA ALA A 467 -19.58 31.22 9.53
C ALA A 467 -20.18 30.68 10.84
N GLN A 468 -20.36 29.35 10.95
CA GLN A 468 -20.73 28.65 12.19
C GLN A 468 -19.53 28.39 13.11
N GLY A 469 -18.32 28.80 12.72
CA GLY A 469 -17.06 28.53 13.44
C GLY A 469 -16.60 27.08 13.39
N ARG A 470 -17.08 26.29 12.42
CA ARG A 470 -16.71 24.90 12.25
C ARG A 470 -15.49 24.75 11.34
N PRO A 471 -14.54 23.88 11.66
CA PRO A 471 -13.50 23.47 10.71
C PRO A 471 -14.08 22.62 9.58
N VAL A 472 -13.55 22.80 8.38
CA VAL A 472 -14.01 22.09 7.17
C VAL A 472 -12.84 21.40 6.49
N LEU A 473 -12.98 20.10 6.26
CA LEU A 473 -12.06 19.31 5.45
C LEU A 473 -12.72 18.95 4.12
N VAL A 474 -12.17 19.44 3.01
CA VAL A 474 -12.66 19.10 1.66
C VAL A 474 -11.74 18.06 1.05
N GLY A 475 -12.28 16.85 0.83
CA GLY A 475 -11.57 15.74 0.17
C GLY A 475 -11.77 15.76 -1.34
N VAL A 476 -10.69 15.79 -2.13
CA VAL A 476 -10.68 15.74 -3.59
C VAL A 476 -9.83 14.59 -4.11
N ASP A 477 -9.99 14.18 -5.38
CA ASP A 477 -9.31 13.01 -5.92
C ASP A 477 -7.85 13.27 -6.28
N THR A 478 -7.56 14.37 -6.95
CA THR A 478 -6.26 14.66 -7.54
C THR A 478 -5.64 15.95 -7.03
N VAL A 479 -4.32 16.07 -7.18
CA VAL A 479 -3.59 17.30 -6.87
C VAL A 479 -4.04 18.45 -7.79
N ALA A 480 -4.40 18.15 -9.04
CA ALA A 480 -4.92 19.15 -9.98
C ALA A 480 -6.28 19.71 -9.53
N GLU A 481 -7.19 18.85 -9.05
CA GLU A 481 -8.45 19.28 -8.45
C GLU A 481 -8.24 20.10 -7.19
N ALA A 482 -7.31 19.69 -6.32
CA ALA A 482 -6.96 20.45 -5.12
C ALA A 482 -6.46 21.86 -5.47
N GLN A 483 -5.62 21.98 -6.50
CA GLN A 483 -5.11 23.26 -7.01
C GLN A 483 -6.25 24.14 -7.57
N ALA A 484 -7.11 23.56 -8.43
CA ALA A 484 -8.23 24.29 -9.03
C ALA A 484 -9.23 24.76 -7.97
N LEU A 485 -9.51 23.93 -6.97
CA LEU A 485 -10.38 24.28 -5.85
C LEU A 485 -9.74 25.37 -4.97
N SER A 486 -8.44 25.29 -4.71
CA SER A 486 -7.68 26.30 -3.98
C SER A 486 -7.81 27.68 -4.64
N THR A 487 -7.64 27.75 -5.97
CA THR A 487 -7.83 29.01 -6.73
C THR A 487 -9.24 29.58 -6.56
N ARG A 488 -10.27 28.71 -6.56
CA ARG A 488 -11.67 29.14 -6.38
C ARG A 488 -11.98 29.62 -4.97
N LEU A 489 -11.47 28.94 -3.95
CA LEU A 489 -11.63 29.34 -2.55
C LEU A 489 -10.95 30.69 -2.29
N HIS A 490 -9.75 30.89 -2.87
CA HIS A 490 -9.04 32.17 -2.80
C HIS A 490 -9.85 33.31 -3.48
N ALA A 491 -10.40 33.05 -4.67
CA ALA A 491 -11.25 34.02 -5.37
C ALA A 491 -12.53 34.35 -4.60
N ALA A 492 -13.04 33.42 -3.77
CA ALA A 492 -14.18 33.63 -2.87
C ALA A 492 -13.79 34.28 -1.52
N GLY A 493 -12.53 34.68 -1.31
CA GLY A 493 -12.05 35.29 -0.07
C GLY A 493 -11.99 34.31 1.12
N ILE A 494 -11.86 33.00 0.87
CA ILE A 494 -11.81 31.95 1.91
C ILE A 494 -10.35 31.54 2.12
N ASP A 495 -9.81 31.85 3.30
CA ASP A 495 -8.50 31.35 3.72
C ASP A 495 -8.54 29.85 3.90
N HIS A 496 -7.56 29.15 3.34
CA HIS A 496 -7.50 27.70 3.39
C HIS A 496 -6.07 27.18 3.32
N GLN A 497 -5.89 25.97 3.82
CA GLN A 497 -4.64 25.22 3.72
C GLN A 497 -4.81 24.06 2.75
N ARG A 498 -3.72 23.68 2.07
CA ARG A 498 -3.72 22.55 1.15
C ARG A 498 -2.82 21.45 1.69
N LEU A 499 -3.39 20.23 1.72
CA LEU A 499 -2.73 19.01 2.14
C LEU A 499 -2.57 18.12 0.92
N ASP A 500 -1.40 18.20 0.29
CA ASP A 500 -1.03 17.34 -0.84
C ASP A 500 0.22 16.53 -0.47
N ALA A 501 0.26 15.25 -0.83
CA ALA A 501 1.28 14.26 -0.46
C ALA A 501 2.69 14.55 -1.05
N ARG A 502 3.13 15.80 -1.07
CA ARG A 502 4.44 16.19 -1.60
C ARG A 502 5.51 16.38 -0.52
N HIS A 503 5.11 16.64 0.73
CA HIS A 503 6.01 16.94 1.85
C HIS A 503 5.44 16.36 3.14
N ASP A 504 5.78 15.11 3.45
CA ASP A 504 5.28 14.38 4.62
C ASP A 504 5.50 15.10 5.97
N ALA A 505 6.57 15.89 6.10
CA ALA A 505 6.86 16.62 7.33
C ALA A 505 5.91 17.83 7.54
N ASP A 506 5.53 18.51 6.46
CA ASP A 506 4.62 19.65 6.50
C ASP A 506 3.18 19.19 6.70
N GLU A 507 2.85 17.96 6.29
CA GLU A 507 1.53 17.35 6.48
C GLU A 507 1.09 17.34 7.95
N ALA A 508 1.99 17.00 8.87
CA ALA A 508 1.68 16.92 10.29
C ALA A 508 1.26 18.27 10.87
N ALA A 509 1.93 19.35 10.46
CA ALA A 509 1.59 20.71 10.90
C ALA A 509 0.23 21.16 10.35
N VAL A 510 -0.03 20.90 9.05
CA VAL A 510 -1.32 21.22 8.42
C VAL A 510 -2.47 20.43 9.05
N VAL A 511 -2.26 19.15 9.34
CA VAL A 511 -3.26 18.29 10.00
C VAL A 511 -3.55 18.77 11.43
N ALA A 512 -2.54 19.20 12.17
CA ALA A 512 -2.72 19.76 13.52
C ALA A 512 -3.59 21.03 13.51
N MET A 513 -3.50 21.85 12.47
CA MET A 513 -4.31 23.04 12.31
C MET A 513 -5.73 22.76 11.77
N ALA A 514 -5.93 21.63 11.07
CA ALA A 514 -7.19 21.31 10.40
C ALA A 514 -8.40 21.17 11.34
N GLY A 515 -8.18 20.98 12.63
CA GLY A 515 -9.22 20.87 13.67
C GLY A 515 -9.55 22.19 14.36
N GLN A 516 -8.87 23.31 14.04
CA GLN A 516 -9.11 24.60 14.68
C GLN A 516 -10.36 25.29 14.14
N ALA A 517 -10.99 26.13 14.97
CA ALA A 517 -12.25 26.81 14.60
C ALA A 517 -12.11 27.63 13.31
N GLY A 518 -13.01 27.42 12.35
CA GLY A 518 -13.08 28.17 11.10
C GLY A 518 -11.99 27.82 10.08
N THR A 519 -11.12 26.86 10.35
CA THR A 519 -10.07 26.44 9.42
C THR A 519 -10.65 25.66 8.25
N VAL A 520 -10.17 25.93 7.04
CA VAL A 520 -10.51 25.16 5.84
C VAL A 520 -9.27 24.44 5.34
N THR A 521 -9.39 23.12 5.15
CA THR A 521 -8.31 22.28 4.61
C THR A 521 -8.78 21.54 3.38
N VAL A 522 -8.06 21.68 2.26
CA VAL A 522 -8.28 20.89 1.03
C VAL A 522 -7.27 19.75 1.03
N ALA A 523 -7.75 18.51 1.04
CA ALA A 523 -6.91 17.32 1.12
C ALA A 523 -7.11 16.38 -0.06
N THR A 524 -6.02 15.85 -0.61
CA THR A 524 -6.08 14.74 -1.57
C THR A 524 -6.29 13.40 -0.86
N ARG A 525 -6.64 12.35 -1.62
CA ARG A 525 -6.99 11.02 -1.10
C ARG A 525 -5.92 10.41 -0.16
N MET A 526 -4.67 10.57 -0.51
CA MET A 526 -3.55 9.98 0.24
C MET A 526 -3.06 10.86 1.40
N ALA A 527 -3.32 12.15 1.34
CA ALA A 527 -2.80 13.13 2.29
C ALA A 527 -3.46 13.02 3.68
N GLY A 528 -2.67 13.15 4.73
CA GLY A 528 -3.11 13.04 6.14
C GLY A 528 -3.58 11.63 6.56
N ARG A 529 -3.21 10.59 5.83
CA ARG A 529 -3.50 9.21 6.22
C ARG A 529 -2.61 8.80 7.40
N GLY A 530 -3.20 8.10 8.38
CA GLY A 530 -2.47 7.70 9.60
C GLY A 530 -2.26 8.82 10.62
N THR A 531 -2.78 10.05 10.34
CA THR A 531 -2.71 11.18 11.27
C THR A 531 -4.10 11.51 11.81
N ASP A 532 -4.20 11.82 13.09
CA ASP A 532 -5.45 12.21 13.74
C ASP A 532 -5.63 13.75 13.69
N ILE A 533 -6.87 14.20 13.48
CA ILE A 533 -7.24 15.63 13.53
C ILE A 533 -7.86 15.88 14.90
N GLU A 534 -7.14 16.58 15.76
CA GLU A 534 -7.62 16.95 17.09
C GLU A 534 -8.45 18.25 16.99
N LEU A 535 -9.61 18.25 17.65
CA LEU A 535 -10.47 19.44 17.66
C LEU A 535 -9.93 20.52 18.59
N GLY A 536 -9.92 21.75 18.11
CA GLY A 536 -9.61 22.91 18.92
C GLY A 536 -10.66 23.19 19.99
N ALA A 537 -10.33 24.06 20.94
CA ALA A 537 -11.24 24.42 22.03
C ALA A 537 -12.57 24.99 21.51
N GLY A 538 -13.71 24.54 22.04
CA GLY A 538 -15.06 24.98 21.67
C GLY A 538 -15.57 24.51 20.31
N VAL A 539 -14.77 23.77 19.53
CA VAL A 539 -15.19 23.24 18.21
C VAL A 539 -16.20 22.11 18.36
N ALA A 540 -16.06 21.27 19.36
CA ALA A 540 -16.99 20.19 19.64
C ALA A 540 -18.42 20.71 19.88
N GLU A 541 -18.56 21.81 20.63
CA GLU A 541 -19.85 22.45 20.94
C GLU A 541 -20.54 23.01 19.69
N ARG A 542 -19.76 23.38 18.67
CA ARG A 542 -20.26 23.89 17.37
C ARG A 542 -20.57 22.78 16.36
N GLY A 543 -20.53 21.51 16.79
CA GLY A 543 -20.80 20.34 15.95
C GLY A 543 -19.58 19.69 15.31
N GLY A 544 -18.36 20.06 15.76
CA GLY A 544 -17.11 19.42 15.40
C GLY A 544 -16.69 19.62 13.93
N LEU A 545 -15.72 18.80 13.49
CA LEU A 545 -15.19 18.82 12.12
C LEU A 545 -16.29 18.44 11.10
N HIS A 546 -16.41 19.23 10.04
CA HIS A 546 -17.21 18.87 8.88
C HIS A 546 -16.32 18.36 7.75
N VAL A 547 -16.66 17.19 7.21
CA VAL A 547 -15.97 16.59 6.07
C VAL A 547 -16.86 16.66 4.82
N LEU A 548 -16.39 17.37 3.81
CA LEU A 548 -17.00 17.43 2.50
C LEU A 548 -16.23 16.50 1.55
N CYS A 549 -16.77 15.31 1.30
CA CYS A 549 -16.15 14.31 0.44
C CYS A 549 -16.58 14.55 -1.01
N CYS A 550 -15.69 15.13 -1.81
CA CYS A 550 -15.88 15.36 -3.25
C CYS A 550 -15.11 14.33 -4.10
N GLN A 551 -14.75 13.21 -3.51
CA GLN A 551 -14.08 12.10 -4.16
C GLN A 551 -15.10 11.13 -4.72
N ASP A 552 -14.95 10.77 -5.99
CA ASP A 552 -15.75 9.72 -6.62
C ASP A 552 -15.01 8.36 -6.50
N ASN A 553 -15.03 7.83 -5.29
CA ASN A 553 -14.23 6.67 -4.91
C ASN A 553 -14.73 5.36 -5.55
N ALA A 554 -13.77 4.54 -6.00
CA ALA A 554 -14.04 3.24 -6.61
C ALA A 554 -14.55 2.17 -5.61
N SER A 555 -14.56 2.45 -4.31
CA SER A 555 -15.04 1.53 -3.28
C SER A 555 -15.66 2.26 -2.09
N ALA A 556 -16.67 1.65 -1.47
CA ALA A 556 -17.34 2.15 -0.27
C ALA A 556 -16.38 2.29 0.93
N ARG A 557 -15.31 1.53 0.94
CA ARG A 557 -14.24 1.58 1.92
C ARG A 557 -13.53 2.95 1.91
N LEU A 558 -13.20 3.47 0.72
CA LEU A 558 -12.55 4.77 0.55
C LEU A 558 -13.49 5.91 0.97
N ASP A 559 -14.79 5.79 0.69
CA ASP A 559 -15.78 6.75 1.21
C ASP A 559 -15.79 6.73 2.75
N ARG A 560 -15.80 5.53 3.36
CA ARG A 560 -15.72 5.41 4.83
C ARG A 560 -14.43 6.00 5.41
N GLN A 561 -13.30 5.89 4.72
CA GLN A 561 -12.05 6.51 5.16
C GLN A 561 -12.13 8.04 5.10
N CYS A 562 -12.71 8.61 4.03
CA CYS A 562 -12.90 10.04 3.91
C CYS A 562 -13.83 10.59 4.99
N ILE A 563 -15.06 10.07 5.08
CA ILE A 563 -16.04 10.50 6.10
C ILE A 563 -15.60 10.13 7.52
N GLY A 564 -14.75 9.11 7.67
CA GLY A 564 -14.19 8.64 8.92
C GLY A 564 -13.21 9.61 9.58
N ARG A 565 -12.86 10.69 8.92
CA ARG A 565 -12.08 11.78 9.49
C ARG A 565 -12.91 12.67 10.42
N ALA A 566 -14.23 12.72 10.24
CA ALA A 566 -15.16 13.39 11.15
C ALA A 566 -15.56 12.51 12.33
N ALA A 567 -15.89 13.13 13.45
CA ALA A 567 -16.44 12.49 14.65
C ALA A 567 -15.58 11.32 15.17
N ARG A 568 -14.34 11.61 15.50
CA ARG A 568 -13.39 10.66 16.10
C ARG A 568 -13.46 10.71 17.61
N GLN A 569 -13.06 9.64 18.27
CA GLN A 569 -12.92 9.53 19.75
C GLN A 569 -14.20 9.84 20.56
N GLY A 570 -15.38 9.82 19.91
CA GLY A 570 -16.64 10.19 20.53
C GLY A 570 -16.97 11.66 20.42
N ASP A 571 -16.17 12.46 19.69
CA ASP A 571 -16.47 13.86 19.38
C ASP A 571 -17.62 13.96 18.36
N PRO A 572 -18.37 15.06 18.36
CA PRO A 572 -19.34 15.35 17.32
C PRO A 572 -18.63 15.67 15.99
N GLY A 573 -19.34 15.45 14.90
CA GLY A 573 -18.85 15.77 13.57
C GLY A 573 -19.87 15.43 12.52
N SER A 574 -19.72 15.97 11.30
CA SER A 574 -20.63 15.69 10.21
C SER A 574 -19.88 15.48 8.90
N ALA A 575 -20.51 14.78 7.97
CA ALA A 575 -19.95 14.59 6.64
C ALA A 575 -21.03 14.64 5.56
N GLU A 576 -20.63 15.14 4.39
CA GLU A 576 -21.40 15.14 3.15
C GLU A 576 -20.61 14.44 2.05
N VAL A 577 -21.30 13.74 1.15
CA VAL A 577 -20.68 13.13 -0.03
C VAL A 577 -21.30 13.75 -1.27
N TRP A 578 -20.45 14.31 -2.13
CA TRP A 578 -20.84 14.99 -3.35
C TRP A 578 -20.24 14.29 -4.57
N HIS A 579 -21.10 13.73 -5.43
CA HIS A 579 -20.71 13.01 -6.62
C HIS A 579 -20.85 13.86 -7.89
N ALA A 580 -20.09 13.51 -8.93
CA ALA A 580 -20.20 14.12 -10.26
C ALA A 580 -20.39 13.02 -11.32
N LEU A 581 -21.39 13.22 -12.22
CA LEU A 581 -21.74 12.22 -13.26
C LEU A 581 -20.64 12.04 -14.33
N ASP A 582 -19.77 13.02 -14.51
CA ASP A 582 -18.63 12.95 -15.43
C ASP A 582 -17.42 12.20 -14.84
N ALA A 583 -17.45 11.85 -13.57
CA ALA A 583 -16.39 11.05 -12.96
C ALA A 583 -16.35 9.62 -13.54
N SER A 584 -15.14 9.05 -13.64
CA SER A 584 -14.88 7.76 -14.30
C SER A 584 -15.74 6.61 -13.78
N ILE A 585 -16.00 6.55 -12.48
CA ILE A 585 -16.84 5.53 -11.87
C ILE A 585 -18.29 5.62 -12.37
N TRP A 586 -18.84 6.82 -12.49
CA TRP A 586 -20.20 7.06 -12.97
C TRP A 586 -20.30 6.85 -14.49
N GLN A 587 -19.22 7.10 -15.24
CA GLN A 587 -19.16 6.83 -16.68
C GLN A 587 -19.27 5.33 -16.99
N SER A 588 -18.76 4.47 -16.11
CA SER A 588 -18.85 3.02 -16.26
C SER A 588 -20.26 2.46 -16.09
N GLY A 589 -21.23 3.27 -15.65
CA GLY A 589 -22.61 2.87 -15.35
C GLY A 589 -23.54 2.59 -16.54
N GLY A 590 -23.06 2.75 -17.77
CA GLY A 590 -23.81 2.42 -19.01
C GLY A 590 -25.12 3.20 -19.19
N ALA A 591 -26.11 2.55 -19.82
CA ALA A 591 -27.40 3.18 -20.20
C ALA A 591 -28.20 3.79 -19.03
N SER A 592 -28.09 3.23 -17.83
CA SER A 592 -28.78 3.73 -16.64
C SER A 592 -28.32 5.13 -16.21
N VAL A 593 -27.01 5.40 -16.36
CA VAL A 593 -26.42 6.73 -16.10
C VAL A 593 -26.66 7.66 -17.29
N GLY A 594 -26.74 7.11 -18.51
CA GLY A 594 -27.09 7.85 -19.72
C GLY A 594 -28.49 8.51 -19.67
N LEU A 595 -29.44 7.87 -19.01
CA LEU A 595 -30.77 8.46 -18.78
C LEU A 595 -30.73 9.67 -17.85
N LEU A 596 -29.86 9.67 -16.84
CA LEU A 596 -29.69 10.85 -15.99
C LEU A 596 -28.98 11.98 -16.73
N ARG A 597 -28.03 11.67 -17.60
CA ARG A 597 -27.35 12.68 -18.43
C ARG A 597 -28.31 13.39 -19.38
N ARG A 598 -29.30 12.68 -19.90
CA ARG A 598 -30.33 13.30 -20.77
C ARG A 598 -31.27 14.27 -20.04
N ARG A 599 -31.43 14.11 -18.72
CA ARG A 599 -32.19 15.05 -17.86
C ARG A 599 -31.32 16.23 -17.37
N GLN A 600 -30.07 16.33 -17.79
CA GLN A 600 -29.09 17.31 -17.33
C GLN A 600 -29.25 18.75 -17.82
N GLN A 601 -30.27 19.09 -18.59
CA GLN A 601 -30.35 20.40 -19.25
C GLN A 601 -30.78 21.56 -18.35
N GLU A 602 -30.99 21.40 -17.04
CA GLU A 602 -31.57 22.45 -16.20
C GLU A 602 -30.77 22.73 -14.91
N GLY A 603 -29.90 23.76 -14.95
CA GLY A 603 -29.50 24.56 -13.81
C GLY A 603 -28.12 24.35 -13.19
N PRO A 604 -27.56 25.38 -12.49
CA PRO A 604 -26.19 25.37 -11.92
C PRO A 604 -26.09 24.70 -10.53
N GLY A 605 -26.97 23.75 -10.20
CA GLY A 605 -27.06 23.14 -8.87
C GLY A 605 -26.91 21.62 -8.87
N ALA A 606 -27.10 21.02 -7.69
CA ALA A 606 -27.20 19.56 -7.58
C ALA A 606 -28.48 19.08 -8.31
N LEU A 607 -28.36 17.92 -8.96
CA LEU A 607 -29.48 17.30 -9.66
C LEU A 607 -30.58 16.90 -8.66
N ALA A 608 -31.83 17.09 -9.02
CA ALA A 608 -32.98 16.69 -8.21
C ALA A 608 -33.21 15.16 -8.27
N VAL A 609 -32.21 14.39 -7.77
CA VAL A 609 -32.28 12.93 -7.67
C VAL A 609 -32.41 12.55 -6.20
N PRO A 610 -33.38 11.67 -5.83
CA PRO A 610 -33.51 11.22 -4.45
C PRO A 610 -32.21 10.58 -3.94
N ALA A 611 -31.79 10.94 -2.74
CA ALA A 611 -30.52 10.47 -2.13
C ALA A 611 -30.42 8.94 -2.08
N VAL A 612 -31.53 8.25 -1.84
CA VAL A 612 -31.61 6.77 -1.84
C VAL A 612 -31.23 6.19 -3.19
N VAL A 613 -31.61 6.84 -4.29
CA VAL A 613 -31.28 6.41 -5.66
C VAL A 613 -29.78 6.63 -5.92
N VAL A 614 -29.24 7.78 -5.52
CA VAL A 614 -27.81 8.09 -5.63
C VAL A 614 -27.00 7.06 -4.84
N GLN A 615 -27.39 6.75 -3.61
CA GLN A 615 -26.72 5.75 -2.78
C GLN A 615 -26.78 4.33 -3.38
N ALA A 616 -27.94 3.92 -3.88
CA ALA A 616 -28.12 2.61 -4.49
C ALA A 616 -27.22 2.44 -5.73
N TRP A 617 -27.14 3.47 -6.56
CA TRP A 617 -26.29 3.45 -7.75
C TRP A 617 -24.82 3.49 -7.41
N ASN A 618 -24.40 4.37 -6.50
CA ASN A 618 -23.02 4.42 -6.05
C ASN A 618 -22.57 3.04 -5.52
N ARG A 619 -23.37 2.41 -4.66
CA ARG A 619 -23.08 1.05 -4.15
C ARG A 619 -22.95 0.01 -5.27
N ARG A 620 -23.82 0.07 -6.29
CA ARG A 620 -23.77 -0.85 -7.43
C ARG A 620 -22.50 -0.66 -8.26
N LEU A 621 -22.15 0.58 -8.56
CA LEU A 621 -20.93 0.92 -9.31
C LEU A 621 -19.67 0.53 -8.55
N GLN A 622 -19.57 0.89 -7.27
CA GLN A 622 -18.48 0.51 -6.40
C GLN A 622 -18.35 -1.01 -6.27
N GLY A 623 -19.47 -1.74 -6.15
CA GLY A 623 -19.46 -3.20 -6.12
C GLY A 623 -18.94 -3.84 -7.42
N ALA A 624 -19.24 -3.24 -8.57
CA ALA A 624 -18.72 -3.70 -9.86
C ALA A 624 -17.20 -3.46 -9.97
N HIS A 625 -16.72 -2.27 -9.61
CA HIS A 625 -15.30 -1.93 -9.59
C HIS A 625 -14.51 -2.81 -8.61
N GLN A 626 -15.04 -3.06 -7.42
CA GLN A 626 -14.42 -3.93 -6.43
C GLN A 626 -14.26 -5.37 -6.96
N LYS A 627 -15.29 -5.91 -7.63
CA LYS A 627 -15.22 -7.23 -8.27
C LYS A 627 -14.17 -7.27 -9.39
N GLN A 628 -14.06 -6.22 -10.19
CA GLN A 628 -13.05 -6.09 -11.24
C GLN A 628 -11.64 -6.04 -10.64
N GLY A 629 -11.41 -5.23 -9.61
CA GLY A 629 -10.15 -5.15 -8.88
C GLY A 629 -9.75 -6.50 -8.26
N MET A 630 -10.70 -7.21 -7.65
CA MET A 630 -10.46 -8.56 -7.10
C MET A 630 -10.03 -9.56 -8.18
N ARG A 631 -10.65 -9.53 -9.37
CA ARG A 631 -10.26 -10.38 -10.50
C ARG A 631 -8.83 -10.06 -10.98
N LEU A 632 -8.48 -8.77 -11.05
CA LEU A 632 -7.13 -8.34 -11.45
C LEU A 632 -6.07 -8.84 -10.46
N ARG A 633 -6.28 -8.63 -9.16
CA ARG A 633 -5.37 -9.09 -8.11
C ARG A 633 -5.23 -10.62 -8.08
N ARG A 634 -6.32 -11.34 -8.33
CA ARG A 634 -6.29 -12.80 -8.44
C ARG A 634 -5.45 -13.26 -9.63
N ARG A 635 -5.63 -12.66 -10.80
CA ARG A 635 -4.80 -12.95 -11.99
C ARG A 635 -3.33 -12.67 -11.73
N LEU A 636 -3.01 -11.56 -11.06
CA LEU A 636 -1.64 -11.23 -10.70
C LEU A 636 -1.00 -12.32 -9.80
N LEU A 637 -1.74 -12.81 -8.81
CA LEU A 637 -1.27 -13.89 -7.94
C LEU A 637 -1.08 -15.21 -8.71
N GLU A 638 -1.97 -15.52 -9.65
CA GLU A 638 -1.86 -16.70 -10.52
C GLU A 638 -0.64 -16.59 -11.46
N GLN A 639 -0.42 -15.42 -12.05
CA GLN A 639 0.77 -15.14 -12.87
C GLN A 639 2.08 -15.25 -12.07
N ASP A 640 2.11 -14.72 -10.86
CA ASP A 640 3.28 -14.81 -9.99
C ASP A 640 3.62 -16.27 -9.63
N ARG A 641 2.61 -17.13 -9.46
CA ARG A 641 2.80 -18.57 -9.25
C ARG A 641 3.38 -19.28 -10.48
N THR A 642 2.87 -18.98 -11.67
CA THR A 642 3.36 -19.58 -12.91
C THR A 642 4.78 -19.12 -13.26
N TRP A 643 5.10 -17.86 -13.02
CA TRP A 643 6.45 -17.33 -13.23
C TRP A 643 7.49 -18.06 -12.38
N GLN A 644 7.16 -18.38 -11.14
CA GLN A 644 8.10 -19.07 -10.27
C GLN A 644 8.34 -20.52 -10.68
N THR A 645 7.28 -21.25 -11.07
CA THR A 645 7.43 -22.60 -11.60
C THR A 645 8.33 -22.60 -12.84
N GLN A 646 8.23 -21.60 -13.70
CA GLN A 646 9.08 -21.48 -14.89
C GLN A 646 10.54 -21.17 -14.53
N LEU A 647 10.81 -20.32 -13.53
CA LEU A 647 12.17 -20.04 -13.05
C LEU A 647 12.80 -21.25 -12.35
N ASP A 648 12.02 -21.99 -11.55
CA ASP A 648 12.51 -23.19 -10.88
C ASP A 648 12.91 -24.29 -11.92
N PHE A 649 12.23 -24.37 -13.06
CA PHE A 649 12.59 -25.30 -14.16
C PHE A 649 13.82 -24.85 -14.96
N THR A 650 14.06 -23.54 -15.13
CA THR A 650 15.23 -23.05 -15.88
C THR A 650 16.54 -23.25 -15.12
N HIS A 651 16.50 -23.35 -13.79
CA HIS A 651 17.68 -23.60 -12.97
C HIS A 651 18.03 -25.08 -12.79
N LEU A 652 17.16 -26.02 -13.23
CA LEU A 652 17.45 -27.45 -13.25
C LEU A 652 18.24 -27.89 -14.50
N HIS A 653 18.42 -26.99 -15.47
CA HIS A 653 19.08 -27.27 -16.77
C HIS A 653 20.27 -26.33 -17.08
N ALA A 654 20.77 -25.53 -16.11
CA ALA A 654 21.97 -24.70 -16.27
C ALA A 654 23.13 -25.21 -15.43
#